data_42d9b8b00e7cfbd131122596a4a073a6
#
_entry.id   42d9b8b00e7cfbd131122596a4a073a6
#
_cell.length_a   1.000
_cell.length_b   1.000
_cell.length_c   1.000
_cell.angle_alpha   90.00
_cell.angle_beta   90.00
_cell.angle_gamma   90.00
#
_symmetry.space_group_name_H-M   'P 1'
#
loop_
_entity.id
_entity.type
_entity.pdbx_description
1 polymer ?
#
loop_
_entity_poly.entity_id
_entity_poly.type
_entity_poly.pdbx_seq_one_letter_code
_entity_poly.pdbx_strand_id
1 'polypeptide(L)'
;MSADEKPLVIGWKLSSLNAKVASVRYRALFPLLALREQGVSSKVFASGSVRNLTGIDALVIVKSFTADDIALAHAAVEKGIPVIYDLCDNVFAERYGYGSVTAPADIVRQIGMIATAFVTPTDVLADVMRDQLRDGLPVYVVPDGIETGPLAEAAAAEIEQTLEAARRRPLIERIRDSQDVRKFLELLRTGSVRGIAHRLAKYAYRKLEPVRARILGRASRVAPRPMAPALLPRSQNDRSTPQAASDLGVTFEGKPASPDARRLLWYGNHGALHGGRFGMIDLVDNRAALERIAREFDVELVVVSNHAKKFEQLIAPLAIPSRYVEWSPARVQEELARADIVLVPNSCDAFSLGKSANRTALALMAGHPVVATPTPALVPLGDCIEAGDFYIGIRRYLTDPQRVAAHIAIARERCEQLYGQAAIAGAWLSVLDAVRSHVLGAAQLVQPELVLVANLVQDVEFIRPLVAVARERGIPVAIWASTSMICRWPYTLAALAESGAPLRVLAETKSGAVVPRFPHSVRAVLTVADTNLGPHRFSNSITQAANKAGIVTGTLQHGFENVGLTYSDDLHVIERIEFDARRIFVWGNLSLLHPRVSEKTRLKCISVGCPKAAETAEAVLPSIVPAGKPVVGIFENLHWHRYDDAYRSFFLDGASRLAVAHPDVTFIVKPHNAGRWLTTRFDGELSLPANLLIADPSEAQWEGLTAAGMLPHLSGVITSPSTVALDAARVGLPVAVVAHDLKLDNYAPLYLIQSTAHWNDFATSLFDGTHRQALVDASAAFVARVVLPGDAAARIVEHLLNPDLDAQGLAA
;
A
#
# COMPACT_ATOMS: atom_id res chain seq x y z
N MET A 1 -24.10 25.47 -25.83
CA MET A 1 -24.04 26.00 -24.45
C MET A 1 -24.51 27.45 -24.47
N SER A 2 -25.49 27.82 -23.64
CA SER A 2 -25.94 29.22 -23.55
C SER A 2 -24.82 30.07 -22.94
N ALA A 3 -24.70 31.31 -23.31
CA ALA A 3 -23.61 32.23 -22.97
C ALA A 3 -23.44 32.57 -21.46
N ASP A 4 -24.25 31.99 -20.57
CA ASP A 4 -24.28 32.23 -19.14
C ASP A 4 -23.89 31.02 -18.26
N GLU A 5 -23.50 29.89 -18.84
CA GLU A 5 -23.08 28.71 -18.04
C GLU A 5 -21.62 28.83 -17.64
N LYS A 6 -21.38 28.84 -16.32
CA LYS A 6 -20.03 28.79 -15.74
C LYS A 6 -19.25 27.58 -16.29
N PRO A 7 -18.02 27.77 -16.79
CA PRO A 7 -17.24 26.66 -17.34
C PRO A 7 -17.04 25.54 -16.30
N LEU A 8 -17.28 24.31 -16.74
CA LEU A 8 -17.05 23.10 -15.94
C LEU A 8 -15.57 23.00 -15.53
N VAL A 9 -15.31 22.76 -14.26
CA VAL A 9 -13.95 22.61 -13.70
C VAL A 9 -13.71 21.19 -13.21
N ILE A 10 -12.79 20.46 -13.83
CA ILE A 10 -12.41 19.10 -13.44
C ILE A 10 -11.16 19.12 -12.57
N GLY A 11 -11.20 18.45 -11.42
CA GLY A 11 -10.03 18.19 -10.59
C GLY A 11 -9.36 16.86 -10.98
N TRP A 12 -8.12 16.91 -11.46
CA TRP A 12 -7.33 15.74 -11.83
C TRP A 12 -6.36 15.40 -10.71
N LYS A 13 -6.64 14.33 -9.95
CA LYS A 13 -5.75 13.77 -8.92
C LYS A 13 -4.81 12.73 -9.55
N LEU A 14 -3.54 13.06 -9.66
CA LEU A 14 -2.51 12.21 -10.27
C LEU A 14 -1.71 11.44 -9.22
N SER A 15 -1.15 10.30 -9.61
CA SER A 15 -0.18 9.56 -8.79
C SER A 15 1.12 10.35 -8.56
N SER A 16 1.53 11.18 -9.54
CA SER A 16 2.69 12.08 -9.45
C SER A 16 2.57 13.24 -10.43
N LEU A 17 3.23 14.37 -10.14
CA LEU A 17 3.38 15.50 -11.09
C LEU A 17 4.62 15.28 -11.97
N ASN A 18 4.55 14.27 -12.85
CA ASN A 18 5.65 13.91 -13.73
C ASN A 18 5.14 13.49 -15.13
N ALA A 19 5.32 14.35 -16.12
CA ALA A 19 4.91 14.10 -17.50
C ALA A 19 5.65 12.92 -18.18
N LYS A 20 6.76 12.40 -17.60
CA LYS A 20 7.42 11.20 -18.12
C LYS A 20 6.64 9.90 -17.82
N VAL A 21 5.69 9.94 -16.86
CA VAL A 21 4.84 8.79 -16.54
C VAL A 21 3.75 8.65 -17.59
N ALA A 22 3.69 7.51 -18.29
CA ALA A 22 2.74 7.26 -19.38
C ALA A 22 1.28 7.45 -18.96
N SER A 23 0.86 6.86 -17.83
CA SER A 23 -0.50 7.01 -17.32
C SER A 23 -0.87 8.46 -16.99
N VAL A 24 0.08 9.29 -16.56
CA VAL A 24 -0.14 10.73 -16.36
C VAL A 24 -0.40 11.43 -17.68
N ARG A 25 0.38 11.13 -18.75
CA ARG A 25 0.17 11.72 -20.07
C ARG A 25 -1.14 11.26 -20.69
N TYR A 26 -1.27 9.96 -20.89
CA TYR A 26 -2.38 9.39 -21.67
C TYR A 26 -3.73 9.47 -20.97
N ARG A 27 -3.77 9.34 -19.63
CA ARG A 27 -5.02 9.26 -18.88
C ARG A 27 -5.45 10.57 -18.21
N ALA A 28 -4.55 11.57 -18.16
CA ALA A 28 -4.90 12.88 -17.59
C ALA A 28 -4.56 14.03 -18.52
N LEU A 29 -3.27 14.20 -18.89
CA LEU A 29 -2.85 15.43 -19.55
C LEU A 29 -3.41 15.55 -20.97
N PHE A 30 -3.40 14.47 -21.75
CA PHE A 30 -3.97 14.51 -23.11
C PHE A 30 -5.49 14.72 -23.10
N PRO A 31 -6.27 13.99 -22.29
CA PRO A 31 -7.70 14.30 -22.09
C PRO A 31 -7.96 15.72 -21.61
N LEU A 32 -7.18 16.20 -20.63
CA LEU A 32 -7.31 17.57 -20.13
C LEU A 32 -7.12 18.63 -21.22
N LEU A 33 -6.09 18.45 -22.05
CA LEU A 33 -5.79 19.38 -23.17
C LEU A 33 -6.91 19.32 -24.22
N ALA A 34 -7.37 18.13 -24.58
CA ALA A 34 -8.49 17.95 -25.51
C ALA A 34 -9.80 18.59 -24.99
N LEU A 35 -10.10 18.42 -23.71
CA LEU A 35 -11.27 19.01 -23.06
C LEU A 35 -11.17 20.53 -22.93
N ARG A 36 -9.95 21.08 -22.78
CA ARG A 36 -9.71 22.53 -22.75
C ARG A 36 -10.13 23.20 -24.07
N GLU A 37 -9.88 22.55 -25.20
CA GLU A 37 -10.34 23.03 -26.53
C GLU A 37 -11.87 23.06 -26.63
N GLN A 38 -12.56 22.29 -25.81
CA GLN A 38 -14.02 22.26 -25.68
C GLN A 38 -14.57 23.20 -24.59
N GLY A 39 -13.73 24.08 -24.02
CA GLY A 39 -14.13 25.04 -23.00
C GLY A 39 -14.19 24.50 -21.57
N VAL A 40 -13.72 23.27 -21.30
CA VAL A 40 -13.66 22.67 -19.96
C VAL A 40 -12.38 23.11 -19.26
N SER A 41 -12.51 23.64 -18.05
CA SER A 41 -11.37 24.02 -17.20
C SER A 41 -10.87 22.86 -16.35
N SER A 42 -9.60 22.90 -15.94
CA SER A 42 -8.97 21.80 -15.19
C SER A 42 -8.08 22.32 -14.07
N LYS A 43 -8.01 21.54 -12.98
CA LYS A 43 -7.04 21.69 -11.89
C LYS A 43 -6.28 20.39 -11.71
N VAL A 44 -4.95 20.45 -11.77
CA VAL A 44 -4.07 19.29 -11.64
C VAL A 44 -3.39 19.28 -10.27
N PHE A 45 -3.40 18.16 -9.57
CA PHE A 45 -2.73 17.98 -8.28
C PHE A 45 -2.36 16.52 -8.00
N ALA A 46 -1.37 16.29 -7.13
CA ALA A 46 -0.96 14.94 -6.70
C ALA A 46 -1.26 14.67 -5.22
N SER A 47 -1.52 15.71 -4.40
CA SER A 47 -1.81 15.49 -2.98
C SER A 47 -3.28 15.13 -2.74
N GLY A 48 -3.55 14.20 -1.80
CA GLY A 48 -4.90 13.85 -1.34
C GLY A 48 -5.53 14.88 -0.40
N SER A 49 -5.12 16.16 -0.47
CA SER A 49 -5.67 17.20 0.40
C SER A 49 -7.11 17.56 0.01
N VAL A 50 -8.03 17.51 0.97
CA VAL A 50 -9.44 17.89 0.80
C VAL A 50 -9.62 19.34 0.29
N ARG A 51 -8.62 20.21 0.49
CA ARG A 51 -8.62 21.58 -0.05
C ARG A 51 -8.61 21.64 -1.57
N ASN A 52 -8.10 20.61 -2.23
CA ASN A 52 -8.09 20.52 -3.69
C ASN A 52 -9.50 20.40 -4.28
N LEU A 53 -10.49 20.02 -3.47
CA LEU A 53 -11.89 19.93 -3.89
C LEU A 53 -12.58 21.29 -4.02
N THR A 54 -11.95 22.39 -3.57
CA THR A 54 -12.57 23.72 -3.67
C THR A 54 -12.63 24.18 -5.11
N GLY A 55 -13.85 24.48 -5.60
CA GLY A 55 -14.10 25.02 -6.92
C GLY A 55 -13.79 24.05 -8.06
N ILE A 56 -14.04 22.76 -7.86
CA ILE A 56 -14.13 21.73 -8.90
C ILE A 56 -15.57 21.19 -8.92
N ASP A 57 -16.02 20.78 -10.10
CA ASP A 57 -17.36 20.25 -10.34
C ASP A 57 -17.35 18.72 -10.52
N ALA A 58 -16.17 18.12 -10.79
CA ALA A 58 -15.94 16.68 -10.81
C ALA A 58 -14.50 16.36 -10.38
N LEU A 59 -14.30 15.22 -9.74
CA LEU A 59 -12.98 14.69 -9.35
C LEU A 59 -12.64 13.45 -10.19
N VAL A 60 -11.51 13.49 -10.90
CA VAL A 60 -10.95 12.34 -11.60
C VAL A 60 -9.68 11.89 -10.86
N ILE A 61 -9.66 10.66 -10.34
CA ILE A 61 -8.49 10.04 -9.71
C ILE A 61 -7.84 9.12 -10.72
N VAL A 62 -6.60 9.42 -11.14
CA VAL A 62 -5.90 8.71 -12.20
C VAL A 62 -4.85 7.79 -11.63
N LYS A 63 -5.10 6.45 -11.70
CA LYS A 63 -4.16 5.39 -11.33
C LYS A 63 -3.33 5.74 -10.07
N SER A 64 -4.01 6.05 -9.00
CA SER A 64 -3.40 6.41 -7.72
C SER A 64 -3.93 5.48 -6.62
N PHE A 65 -3.01 4.87 -5.86
CA PHE A 65 -3.31 3.77 -4.95
C PHE A 65 -2.87 4.12 -3.52
N THR A 66 -3.50 5.13 -2.92
CA THR A 66 -3.19 5.55 -1.55
C THR A 66 -4.45 5.63 -0.70
N ALA A 67 -4.33 5.44 0.61
CA ALA A 67 -5.45 5.64 1.53
C ALA A 67 -5.97 7.09 1.49
N ASP A 68 -5.10 8.07 1.19
CA ASP A 68 -5.49 9.47 0.99
C ASP A 68 -6.45 9.63 -0.21
N ASP A 69 -6.36 8.77 -1.24
CA ASP A 69 -7.28 8.79 -2.38
C ASP A 69 -8.69 8.36 -1.98
N ILE A 70 -8.79 7.34 -1.10
CA ILE A 70 -10.09 6.90 -0.55
C ILE A 70 -10.70 8.03 0.29
N ALA A 71 -9.90 8.65 1.17
CA ALA A 71 -10.35 9.76 2.00
C ALA A 71 -10.78 10.98 1.17
N LEU A 72 -10.05 11.28 0.10
CA LEU A 72 -10.38 12.36 -0.84
C LEU A 72 -11.69 12.08 -1.58
N ALA A 73 -11.90 10.82 -2.03
CA ALA A 73 -13.12 10.41 -2.70
C ALA A 73 -14.34 10.53 -1.76
N HIS A 74 -14.24 10.07 -0.51
CA HIS A 74 -15.29 10.29 0.49
C HIS A 74 -15.62 11.76 0.69
N ALA A 75 -14.59 12.60 0.86
CA ALA A 75 -14.79 14.05 1.04
C ALA A 75 -15.39 14.74 -0.19
N ALA A 76 -15.13 14.23 -1.40
CA ALA A 76 -15.73 14.73 -2.64
C ALA A 76 -17.23 14.40 -2.68
N VAL A 77 -17.60 13.13 -2.44
CA VAL A 77 -19.01 12.70 -2.41
C VAL A 77 -19.83 13.47 -1.37
N GLU A 78 -19.27 13.75 -0.18
CA GLU A 78 -19.92 14.56 0.85
C GLU A 78 -20.21 16.01 0.41
N LYS A 79 -19.40 16.52 -0.51
CA LYS A 79 -19.59 17.86 -1.10
C LYS A 79 -20.48 17.83 -2.33
N GLY A 80 -21.05 16.67 -2.69
CA GLY A 80 -21.84 16.49 -3.90
C GLY A 80 -20.99 16.54 -5.18
N ILE A 81 -19.66 16.32 -5.07
CA ILE A 81 -18.74 16.28 -6.20
C ILE A 81 -18.65 14.82 -6.69
N PRO A 82 -19.05 14.52 -7.94
CA PRO A 82 -18.93 13.19 -8.50
C PRO A 82 -17.47 12.76 -8.59
N VAL A 83 -17.22 11.48 -8.30
CA VAL A 83 -15.89 10.86 -8.31
C VAL A 83 -15.79 9.88 -9.45
N ILE A 84 -14.87 10.12 -10.35
CA ILE A 84 -14.51 9.24 -11.46
C ILE A 84 -13.12 8.63 -11.15
N TYR A 85 -12.99 7.31 -11.24
CA TYR A 85 -11.68 6.66 -11.10
C TYR A 85 -11.20 6.13 -12.45
N ASP A 86 -10.03 6.59 -12.89
CA ASP A 86 -9.43 6.17 -14.15
C ASP A 86 -8.33 5.12 -13.90
N LEU A 87 -8.50 3.92 -14.47
CA LEU A 87 -7.60 2.79 -14.31
C LEU A 87 -7.20 2.21 -15.67
N CYS A 88 -5.89 2.21 -15.96
CA CYS A 88 -5.34 1.74 -17.23
C CYS A 88 -4.55 0.43 -17.15
N ASP A 89 -4.48 -0.20 -15.99
CA ASP A 89 -3.82 -1.50 -15.80
C ASP A 89 -4.71 -2.44 -14.99
N ASN A 90 -4.67 -3.74 -15.29
CA ASN A 90 -5.37 -4.74 -14.51
C ASN A 90 -4.62 -5.03 -13.19
N VAL A 91 -4.98 -4.30 -12.14
CA VAL A 91 -4.39 -4.47 -10.79
C VAL A 91 -4.93 -5.70 -10.05
N PHE A 92 -5.95 -6.37 -10.57
CA PHE A 92 -6.54 -7.59 -10.01
C PHE A 92 -5.91 -8.86 -10.58
N ALA A 93 -5.14 -8.75 -11.69
CA ALA A 93 -4.33 -9.86 -12.17
C ALA A 93 -3.22 -10.20 -11.16
N GLU A 94 -2.71 -11.45 -11.24
CA GLU A 94 -1.64 -11.93 -10.35
C GLU A 94 -0.47 -10.95 -10.24
N ARG A 95 0.21 -10.96 -9.11
CA ARG A 95 1.25 -10.03 -8.63
C ARG A 95 2.29 -9.60 -9.67
N TYR A 96 1.98 -8.59 -10.45
CA TYR A 96 2.92 -7.97 -11.37
C TYR A 96 3.68 -6.82 -10.68
N GLY A 97 4.79 -7.14 -10.01
CA GLY A 97 5.83 -6.16 -9.65
C GLY A 97 5.45 -5.05 -8.68
N TYR A 98 4.32 -5.15 -8.01
CA TYR A 98 3.85 -4.13 -7.07
C TYR A 98 4.30 -4.36 -5.61
N GLY A 99 5.32 -5.19 -5.37
CA GLY A 99 5.74 -5.46 -3.97
C GLY A 99 4.66 -6.22 -3.20
N SER A 100 4.57 -6.14 -1.91
CA SER A 100 3.55 -6.73 -1.05
C SER A 100 2.15 -6.24 -1.44
N VAL A 101 1.26 -7.05 -2.13
CA VAL A 101 0.43 -6.25 -2.89
C VAL A 101 -0.93 -6.71 -3.28
N THR A 102 -1.69 -6.96 -2.27
CA THR A 102 -3.13 -6.75 -2.27
C THR A 102 -3.51 -5.27 -2.29
N ALA A 103 -2.64 -4.37 -1.84
CA ALA A 103 -2.99 -2.97 -1.60
C ALA A 103 -3.59 -2.19 -2.79
N PRO A 104 -3.06 -2.21 -4.03
CA PRO A 104 -3.71 -1.49 -5.13
C PRO A 104 -5.11 -1.99 -5.45
N ALA A 105 -5.31 -3.30 -5.51
CA ALA A 105 -6.63 -3.88 -5.77
C ALA A 105 -7.63 -3.53 -4.66
N ASP A 106 -7.21 -3.59 -3.40
CA ASP A 106 -8.07 -3.27 -2.25
C ASP A 106 -8.45 -1.79 -2.22
N ILE A 107 -7.50 -0.90 -2.54
CA ILE A 107 -7.79 0.54 -2.65
C ILE A 107 -8.78 0.80 -3.79
N VAL A 108 -8.61 0.16 -4.95
CA VAL A 108 -9.53 0.29 -6.08
C VAL A 108 -10.92 -0.23 -5.72
N ARG A 109 -11.03 -1.38 -5.03
CA ARG A 109 -12.33 -1.89 -4.53
C ARG A 109 -12.99 -0.90 -3.58
N GLN A 110 -12.24 -0.33 -2.63
CA GLN A 110 -12.78 0.65 -1.68
C GLN A 110 -13.23 1.94 -2.37
N ILE A 111 -12.47 2.44 -3.34
CA ILE A 111 -12.92 3.58 -4.17
C ILE A 111 -14.15 3.18 -4.99
N GLY A 112 -14.22 1.95 -5.49
CA GLY A 112 -15.38 1.42 -6.21
C GLY A 112 -16.68 1.45 -5.39
N MET A 113 -16.60 1.35 -4.07
CA MET A 113 -17.80 1.46 -3.19
C MET A 113 -18.41 2.87 -3.17
N ILE A 114 -17.62 3.91 -3.49
CA ILE A 114 -17.99 5.33 -3.34
C ILE A 114 -17.92 6.11 -4.65
N ALA A 115 -17.19 5.64 -5.65
CA ALA A 115 -17.08 6.30 -6.94
C ALA A 115 -18.44 6.37 -7.66
N THR A 116 -18.64 7.44 -8.43
CA THR A 116 -19.79 7.62 -9.30
C THR A 116 -19.61 6.81 -10.59
N ALA A 117 -18.38 6.71 -11.10
CA ALA A 117 -18.05 5.92 -12.28
C ALA A 117 -16.58 5.51 -12.31
N PHE A 118 -16.28 4.52 -13.15
CA PHE A 118 -14.92 4.15 -13.54
C PHE A 118 -14.69 4.44 -15.02
N VAL A 119 -13.43 4.71 -15.39
CA VAL A 119 -13.00 4.87 -16.79
C VAL A 119 -11.80 3.97 -17.03
N THR A 120 -11.80 3.27 -18.15
CA THR A 120 -10.70 2.38 -18.58
C THR A 120 -10.38 2.59 -20.06
N PRO A 121 -9.17 2.21 -20.54
CA PRO A 121 -8.84 2.38 -21.95
C PRO A 121 -9.37 1.29 -22.87
N THR A 122 -9.87 0.14 -22.35
CA THR A 122 -10.27 -1.02 -23.16
C THR A 122 -11.49 -1.72 -22.58
N ASP A 123 -12.28 -2.39 -23.44
CA ASP A 123 -13.44 -3.18 -23.05
C ASP A 123 -13.05 -4.34 -22.13
N VAL A 124 -11.92 -5.02 -22.41
CA VAL A 124 -11.42 -6.12 -21.56
C VAL A 124 -11.20 -5.65 -20.14
N LEU A 125 -10.59 -4.47 -19.95
CA LEU A 125 -10.37 -3.93 -18.62
C LEU A 125 -11.68 -3.45 -17.98
N ALA A 126 -12.62 -2.95 -18.80
CA ALA A 126 -13.96 -2.61 -18.32
C ALA A 126 -14.72 -3.84 -17.80
N ASP A 127 -14.62 -4.97 -18.47
CA ASP A 127 -15.23 -6.22 -18.04
C ASP A 127 -14.61 -6.71 -16.72
N VAL A 128 -13.28 -6.67 -16.61
CA VAL A 128 -12.60 -6.95 -15.33
C VAL A 128 -13.08 -6.02 -14.21
N MET A 129 -13.30 -4.73 -14.49
CA MET A 129 -13.82 -3.80 -13.48
C MET A 129 -15.25 -4.15 -13.07
N ARG A 130 -16.12 -4.49 -14.02
CA ARG A 130 -17.52 -4.91 -13.74
C ARG A 130 -17.58 -6.16 -12.87
N ASP A 131 -16.63 -7.08 -13.06
CA ASP A 131 -16.49 -8.32 -12.29
C ASP A 131 -15.98 -8.08 -10.85
N GLN A 132 -15.06 -7.14 -10.69
CA GLN A 132 -14.31 -6.95 -9.45
C GLN A 132 -14.86 -5.84 -8.54
N LEU A 133 -15.78 -5.02 -9.05
CA LEU A 133 -16.36 -3.90 -8.33
C LEU A 133 -17.84 -4.15 -8.01
N ARG A 134 -18.46 -3.27 -7.23
CA ARG A 134 -19.87 -3.40 -6.86
C ARG A 134 -20.81 -3.40 -8.07
N ASP A 135 -21.89 -4.13 -7.97
CA ASP A 135 -22.93 -4.19 -8.99
C ASP A 135 -23.51 -2.79 -9.29
N GLY A 136 -23.80 -2.55 -10.56
CA GLY A 136 -24.42 -1.32 -11.03
C GLY A 136 -23.48 -0.10 -11.07
N LEU A 137 -22.17 -0.24 -10.76
CA LEU A 137 -21.20 0.85 -10.94
C LEU A 137 -20.96 1.05 -12.45
N PRO A 138 -21.21 2.27 -13.00
CA PRO A 138 -20.92 2.55 -14.39
C PRO A 138 -19.43 2.46 -14.69
N VAL A 139 -19.06 1.70 -15.75
CA VAL A 139 -17.68 1.60 -16.23
C VAL A 139 -17.67 1.99 -17.71
N TYR A 140 -16.99 3.08 -18.03
CA TYR A 140 -16.87 3.66 -19.36
C TYR A 140 -15.53 3.32 -19.99
N VAL A 141 -15.53 3.16 -21.31
CA VAL A 141 -14.29 2.98 -22.07
C VAL A 141 -13.95 4.29 -22.75
N VAL A 142 -12.78 4.84 -22.40
CA VAL A 142 -12.18 6.01 -23.05
C VAL A 142 -10.78 5.60 -23.47
N PRO A 143 -10.51 5.43 -24.77
CA PRO A 143 -9.20 4.99 -25.25
C PRO A 143 -8.06 5.96 -24.89
N ASP A 144 -6.82 5.51 -24.99
CA ASP A 144 -5.65 6.40 -24.93
C ASP A 144 -5.58 7.26 -26.19
N GLY A 145 -5.33 8.55 -26.03
CA GLY A 145 -5.12 9.45 -27.17
C GLY A 145 -3.75 9.25 -27.86
N ILE A 146 -3.62 9.76 -29.10
CA ILE A 146 -2.36 9.70 -29.85
C ILE A 146 -1.37 10.72 -29.29
N GLU A 147 -0.15 10.28 -28.99
CA GLU A 147 0.94 11.16 -28.54
C GLU A 147 1.63 11.80 -29.75
N THR A 148 1.49 13.11 -29.91
CA THR A 148 2.27 13.90 -30.88
C THR A 148 3.32 14.73 -30.16
N GLY A 149 4.37 15.16 -30.87
CA GLY A 149 5.40 16.03 -30.27
C GLY A 149 4.82 17.28 -29.59
N PRO A 150 4.01 18.08 -30.28
CA PRO A 150 3.37 19.26 -29.69
C PRO A 150 2.49 18.95 -28.48
N LEU A 151 1.75 17.85 -28.52
CA LEU A 151 0.91 17.43 -27.40
C LEU A 151 1.74 17.01 -26.17
N ALA A 152 2.85 16.32 -26.38
CA ALA A 152 3.78 15.94 -25.33
C ALA A 152 4.45 17.17 -24.69
N GLU A 153 4.83 18.17 -25.49
CA GLU A 153 5.37 19.45 -25.00
C GLU A 153 4.33 20.23 -24.20
N ALA A 154 3.10 20.33 -24.68
CA ALA A 154 2.02 20.98 -23.97
C ALA A 154 1.72 20.28 -22.62
N ALA A 155 1.75 18.95 -22.59
CA ALA A 155 1.58 18.16 -21.35
C ALA A 155 2.72 18.43 -20.36
N ALA A 156 3.96 18.52 -20.83
CA ALA A 156 5.10 18.86 -19.97
C ALA A 156 4.98 20.28 -19.40
N ALA A 157 4.57 21.25 -20.22
CA ALA A 157 4.33 22.65 -19.80
C ALA A 157 3.23 22.75 -18.73
N GLU A 158 2.16 21.96 -18.82
CA GLU A 158 1.08 21.91 -17.83
C GLU A 158 1.59 21.47 -16.45
N ILE A 159 2.43 20.45 -16.41
CA ILE A 159 3.05 19.98 -15.15
C ILE A 159 3.98 21.05 -14.59
N GLU A 160 4.78 21.72 -15.45
CA GLU A 160 5.71 22.75 -15.00
C GLU A 160 4.95 23.97 -14.41
N GLN A 161 3.91 24.42 -15.05
CA GLN A 161 3.01 25.48 -14.53
C GLN A 161 2.39 25.09 -13.19
N THR A 162 1.92 23.84 -13.07
CA THR A 162 1.36 23.30 -11.80
C THR A 162 2.41 23.31 -10.69
N LEU A 163 3.66 22.90 -10.99
CA LEU A 163 4.76 22.89 -10.03
C LEU A 163 5.19 24.30 -9.65
N GLU A 164 5.22 25.25 -10.59
CA GLU A 164 5.51 26.66 -10.31
C GLU A 164 4.44 27.30 -9.44
N ALA A 165 3.15 27.08 -9.74
CA ALA A 165 2.06 27.54 -8.91
C ALA A 165 2.15 26.99 -7.48
N ALA A 166 2.54 25.71 -7.35
CA ALA A 166 2.80 25.10 -6.04
C ALA A 166 4.01 25.71 -5.31
N ARG A 167 5.05 26.12 -6.04
CA ARG A 167 6.25 26.81 -5.48
C ARG A 167 5.95 28.23 -5.00
N ARG A 168 5.01 28.94 -5.63
CA ARG A 168 4.60 30.30 -5.25
C ARG A 168 3.74 30.34 -3.98
N ARG A 169 3.22 29.18 -3.50
CA ARG A 169 2.50 29.12 -2.21
C ARG A 169 3.44 29.45 -1.04
N PRO A 170 2.92 30.05 0.05
CA PRO A 170 3.71 30.35 1.24
C PRO A 170 4.49 29.14 1.74
N LEU A 171 5.71 29.34 2.22
CA LEU A 171 6.61 28.27 2.68
C LEU A 171 5.93 27.34 3.71
N ILE A 172 5.12 27.90 4.58
CA ILE A 172 4.35 27.17 5.61
C ILE A 172 3.36 26.19 4.99
N GLU A 173 2.67 26.58 3.90
CA GLU A 173 1.76 25.69 3.18
C GLU A 173 2.51 24.59 2.42
N ARG A 174 3.64 24.94 1.80
CA ARG A 174 4.51 23.98 1.10
C ARG A 174 5.09 22.93 2.04
N ILE A 175 5.52 23.33 3.22
CA ILE A 175 6.00 22.44 4.29
C ILE A 175 4.88 21.51 4.77
N ARG A 176 3.67 22.02 4.88
CA ARG A 176 2.49 21.26 5.33
C ARG A 176 2.06 20.19 4.34
N ASP A 177 2.18 20.43 3.03
CA ASP A 177 1.74 19.54 1.96
C ASP A 177 2.85 18.60 1.46
N SER A 178 4.11 18.77 1.89
CA SER A 178 5.25 17.96 1.47
C SER A 178 5.23 16.57 2.11
N GLN A 179 5.21 15.52 1.28
CA GLN A 179 5.34 14.12 1.71
C GLN A 179 6.67 13.86 2.45
N ASP A 180 7.76 14.50 2.00
CA ASP A 180 9.08 14.36 2.63
C ASP A 180 9.13 15.01 4.01
N VAL A 181 8.42 16.11 4.20
CA VAL A 181 8.28 16.75 5.51
C VAL A 181 7.35 15.95 6.42
N ARG A 182 6.29 15.37 5.91
CA ARG A 182 5.46 14.43 6.69
C ARG A 182 6.28 13.25 7.18
N LYS A 183 7.06 12.62 6.30
CA LYS A 183 7.99 11.53 6.66
C LYS A 183 9.12 11.98 7.60
N PHE A 184 9.63 13.19 7.46
CA PHE A 184 10.65 13.76 8.36
C PHE A 184 10.08 14.07 9.76
N LEU A 185 8.89 14.63 9.83
CA LEU A 185 8.19 14.88 11.09
C LEU A 185 7.80 13.57 11.80
N GLU A 186 7.53 12.53 11.05
CA GLU A 186 7.27 11.19 11.56
C GLU A 186 8.53 10.56 12.16
N LEU A 187 9.71 10.77 11.54
CA LEU A 187 11.00 10.34 12.07
C LEU A 187 11.42 11.13 13.32
N LEU A 188 11.13 12.42 13.38
CA LEU A 188 11.29 13.23 14.59
C LEU A 188 10.42 12.71 15.75
N ARG A 189 9.22 12.25 15.41
CA ARG A 189 8.25 11.70 16.36
C ARG A 189 8.65 10.32 16.91
N THR A 190 9.36 9.51 16.11
CA THR A 190 9.82 8.17 16.51
C THR A 190 11.14 8.20 17.29
N GLY A 191 11.71 9.38 17.56
CA GLY A 191 12.93 9.57 18.38
C GLY A 191 14.21 9.00 17.78
N SER A 192 14.18 8.59 16.50
CA SER A 192 15.36 8.03 15.82
C SER A 192 16.34 9.12 15.39
N VAL A 193 17.22 9.53 16.30
CA VAL A 193 18.27 10.52 16.04
C VAL A 193 19.17 10.11 14.85
N ARG A 194 19.47 8.81 14.71
CA ARG A 194 20.25 8.27 13.57
C ARG A 194 19.48 8.34 12.25
N GLY A 195 18.19 8.01 12.26
CA GLY A 195 17.33 8.13 11.07
C GLY A 195 17.17 9.57 10.60
N ILE A 196 17.11 10.51 11.54
CA ILE A 196 17.09 11.96 11.28
C ILE A 196 18.42 12.43 10.71
N ALA A 197 19.53 12.06 11.35
CA ALA A 197 20.90 12.41 10.91
C ALA A 197 21.20 11.83 9.51
N HIS A 198 20.82 10.58 9.25
CA HIS A 198 20.98 9.93 7.95
C HIS A 198 20.19 10.62 6.84
N ARG A 199 18.94 11.05 7.08
CA ARG A 199 18.13 11.78 6.09
C ARG A 199 18.54 13.25 5.94
N LEU A 200 18.97 13.93 7.02
CA LEU A 200 19.56 15.26 6.93
C LEU A 200 20.87 15.22 6.13
N ALA A 201 21.71 14.20 6.36
CA ALA A 201 22.91 13.97 5.58
C ALA A 201 22.59 13.68 4.11
N LYS A 202 21.57 12.85 3.80
CA LYS A 202 21.13 12.55 2.44
C LYS A 202 20.47 13.76 1.75
N TYR A 203 19.74 14.58 2.49
CA TYR A 203 19.16 15.84 1.99
C TYR A 203 20.22 16.91 1.76
N ALA A 204 21.16 17.08 2.69
CA ALA A 204 22.30 17.97 2.54
C ALA A 204 23.21 17.51 1.40
N TYR A 205 23.47 16.21 1.28
CA TYR A 205 24.23 15.63 0.16
C TYR A 205 23.58 15.94 -1.19
N ARG A 206 22.25 15.72 -1.34
CA ARG A 206 21.51 16.04 -2.55
C ARG A 206 21.49 17.54 -2.89
N LYS A 207 21.47 18.43 -1.89
CA LYS A 207 21.49 19.89 -2.14
C LYS A 207 22.89 20.44 -2.36
N LEU A 208 23.92 19.80 -1.78
CA LEU A 208 25.31 20.24 -1.88
C LEU A 208 26.02 19.60 -3.07
N GLU A 209 25.51 18.51 -3.65
CA GLU A 209 26.09 17.84 -4.81
C GLU A 209 26.27 18.77 -6.02
N PRO A 210 25.28 19.63 -6.41
CA PRO A 210 25.49 20.59 -7.50
C PRO A 210 26.53 21.67 -7.15
N VAL A 211 26.68 22.03 -5.88
CA VAL A 211 27.66 23.01 -5.41
C VAL A 211 29.03 22.36 -5.32
N ARG A 212 29.11 21.12 -4.84
CA ARG A 212 30.34 20.31 -4.77
C ARG A 212 30.87 19.97 -6.16
N ALA A 213 29.99 19.63 -7.11
CA ALA A 213 30.37 19.41 -8.50
C ALA A 213 30.95 20.68 -9.16
N ARG A 214 30.48 21.87 -8.77
CA ARG A 214 31.05 23.16 -9.21
C ARG A 214 32.40 23.48 -8.53
N ILE A 215 32.59 23.06 -7.28
CA ILE A 215 33.80 23.36 -6.51
C ILE A 215 34.92 22.33 -6.75
N LEU A 216 34.58 21.05 -6.99
CA LEU A 216 35.53 19.94 -7.17
C LEU A 216 35.82 19.58 -8.62
N GLY A 217 35.41 20.41 -9.58
CA GLY A 217 35.76 20.28 -11.00
C GLY A 217 37.27 20.39 -11.31
N ARG A 218 38.13 20.41 -10.25
CA ARG A 218 39.60 20.31 -10.36
C ARG A 218 40.13 19.57 -9.14
N ALA A 219 40.34 18.27 -9.23
CA ALA A 219 41.48 17.56 -8.69
C ALA A 219 41.25 16.04 -8.53
N SER A 220 42.11 15.31 -9.25
CA SER A 220 42.84 14.13 -8.83
C SER A 220 42.11 12.80 -8.53
N ARG A 221 42.44 11.85 -9.39
CA ARG A 221 42.29 10.40 -9.26
C ARG A 221 43.02 9.86 -8.03
N VAL A 222 42.28 9.23 -7.11
CA VAL A 222 42.85 8.27 -6.16
C VAL A 222 41.96 7.02 -6.17
N ALA A 223 42.56 5.87 -6.42
CA ALA A 223 41.90 4.58 -6.48
C ALA A 223 41.37 4.13 -5.10
N PRO A 224 40.20 3.49 -5.00
CA PRO A 224 39.70 2.97 -3.75
C PRO A 224 40.34 1.63 -3.37
N ARG A 225 40.64 1.47 -2.10
CA ARG A 225 41.02 0.21 -1.47
C ARG A 225 39.84 -0.78 -1.41
N PRO A 226 40.09 -2.12 -1.49
CA PRO A 226 39.01 -3.11 -1.43
C PRO A 226 38.45 -3.22 -0.02
N MET A 227 37.15 -3.07 0.10
CA MET A 227 36.38 -3.42 1.28
C MET A 227 35.87 -4.87 1.19
N ALA A 228 35.83 -5.55 2.33
CA ALA A 228 35.35 -6.91 2.55
C ALA A 228 33.87 -7.09 2.11
N PRO A 229 33.43 -8.34 1.87
CA PRO A 229 32.15 -8.62 1.26
C PRO A 229 30.98 -8.21 2.16
N ALA A 230 30.19 -7.27 1.68
CA ALA A 230 28.95 -6.86 2.31
C ALA A 230 27.86 -7.91 2.08
N LEU A 231 27.14 -8.20 3.16
CA LEU A 231 25.92 -8.98 3.21
C LEU A 231 24.93 -8.56 2.12
N LEU A 232 24.19 -9.53 1.60
CA LEU A 232 23.19 -9.43 0.54
C LEU A 232 22.28 -8.19 0.68
N PRO A 233 22.02 -7.48 -0.40
CA PRO A 233 21.22 -6.26 -0.33
C PRO A 233 19.76 -6.62 -0.06
N ARG A 234 19.22 -6.01 0.99
CA ARG A 234 17.77 -5.89 1.23
C ARG A 234 17.08 -5.37 -0.04
N SER A 235 15.98 -5.97 -0.43
CA SER A 235 15.11 -5.47 -1.48
C SER A 235 14.59 -4.09 -1.05
N GLN A 236 15.34 -3.07 -1.38
CA GLN A 236 14.80 -1.72 -1.39
C GLN A 236 13.98 -1.61 -2.67
N ASN A 237 12.75 -1.14 -2.53
CA ASN A 237 12.06 -0.44 -3.61
C ASN A 237 13.02 0.63 -4.13
N ASP A 238 13.81 0.25 -5.11
CA ASP A 238 14.75 1.14 -5.78
C ASP A 238 13.92 2.10 -6.64
N ARG A 239 13.44 3.16 -5.99
CA ARG A 239 13.24 4.42 -6.68
C ARG A 239 14.65 4.96 -6.94
N SER A 240 15.37 4.30 -7.82
CA SER A 240 16.54 4.88 -8.44
C SER A 240 16.08 6.19 -9.08
N THR A 241 16.43 7.29 -8.43
CA THR A 241 16.60 8.57 -9.13
C THR A 241 17.39 8.25 -10.39
N PRO A 242 16.99 8.69 -11.57
CA PRO A 242 17.83 8.53 -12.76
C PRO A 242 19.17 9.18 -12.41
N GLN A 243 20.19 8.36 -12.25
CA GLN A 243 21.54 8.81 -12.44
C GLN A 243 21.52 9.41 -13.84
N ALA A 244 21.97 10.65 -13.98
CA ALA A 244 22.16 11.25 -15.29
C ALA A 244 23.03 10.29 -16.08
N ALA A 245 22.40 9.44 -16.88
CA ALA A 245 23.06 8.66 -17.89
C ALA A 245 23.62 9.72 -18.83
N SER A 246 24.93 9.80 -18.87
CA SER A 246 25.64 10.51 -19.95
C SER A 246 25.00 10.13 -21.30
N ASP A 247 24.86 11.09 -22.22
CA ASP A 247 24.38 10.96 -23.61
C ASP A 247 25.25 10.03 -24.47
N LEU A 248 25.67 8.90 -23.94
CA LEU A 248 26.36 7.85 -24.64
C LEU A 248 25.31 6.77 -24.94
N GLY A 249 24.82 6.80 -26.19
CA GLY A 249 24.14 5.65 -26.76
C GLY A 249 25.05 4.44 -26.59
N VAL A 250 24.71 3.55 -25.68
CA VAL A 250 25.44 2.29 -25.50
C VAL A 250 24.98 1.38 -26.64
N THR A 251 25.73 1.37 -27.72
CA THR A 251 25.64 0.36 -28.77
C THR A 251 26.27 -0.90 -28.23
N PHE A 252 25.45 -1.90 -27.88
CA PHE A 252 25.97 -3.23 -27.68
C PHE A 252 26.08 -3.92 -29.06
N GLU A 253 27.28 -4.14 -29.54
CA GLU A 253 27.55 -4.83 -30.77
C GLU A 253 27.39 -6.36 -30.59
N GLY A 254 26.13 -6.82 -30.67
CA GLY A 254 25.92 -8.16 -31.18
C GLY A 254 25.92 -8.04 -32.69
N LYS A 255 26.53 -8.89 -33.43
CA LYS A 255 26.71 -8.88 -34.90
C LYS A 255 26.35 -7.58 -35.60
N PRO A 256 27.27 -6.82 -36.16
CA PRO A 256 26.97 -5.54 -36.77
C PRO A 256 25.97 -5.72 -37.93
N ALA A 257 24.91 -4.92 -37.92
CA ALA A 257 24.02 -4.81 -39.03
C ALA A 257 24.73 -4.04 -40.18
N SER A 258 24.35 -4.29 -41.42
CA SER A 258 24.84 -3.48 -42.51
C SER A 258 24.29 -2.03 -42.41
N PRO A 259 24.94 -1.04 -42.99
CA PRO A 259 24.43 0.34 -43.02
C PRO A 259 23.02 0.46 -43.66
N ASP A 260 22.66 -0.46 -44.53
CA ASP A 260 21.41 -0.49 -45.28
C ASP A 260 20.38 -1.46 -44.69
N ALA A 261 20.66 -2.06 -43.53
CA ALA A 261 19.77 -3.01 -42.87
C ALA A 261 18.42 -2.38 -42.56
N ARG A 262 17.35 -3.13 -42.83
CA ARG A 262 15.97 -2.74 -42.47
C ARG A 262 15.78 -2.77 -40.97
N ARG A 263 15.22 -1.71 -40.38
CA ARG A 263 15.08 -1.53 -38.94
C ARG A 263 13.74 -2.03 -38.42
N LEU A 264 13.80 -3.08 -37.61
CA LEU A 264 12.69 -3.61 -36.85
C LEU A 264 12.70 -2.94 -35.46
N LEU A 265 11.75 -2.07 -35.19
CA LEU A 265 11.73 -1.27 -33.95
C LEU A 265 10.79 -1.87 -32.93
N TRP A 266 11.28 -2.09 -31.73
CA TRP A 266 10.46 -2.31 -30.52
C TRP A 266 10.74 -1.22 -29.50
N TYR A 267 9.68 -0.64 -28.91
CA TYR A 267 9.82 0.29 -27.80
C TYR A 267 8.81 0.01 -26.70
N GLY A 268 9.27 0.14 -25.44
CA GLY A 268 8.40 -0.13 -24.30
C GLY A 268 9.14 -0.27 -22.98
N ASN A 269 8.37 -0.53 -21.93
CA ASN A 269 8.91 -0.84 -20.61
C ASN A 269 9.64 -2.19 -20.67
N HIS A 270 10.78 -2.29 -19.97
CA HIS A 270 11.55 -3.54 -19.90
C HIS A 270 10.78 -4.73 -19.29
N GLY A 271 9.63 -4.48 -18.65
CA GLY A 271 8.86 -5.49 -17.89
C GLY A 271 9.27 -5.59 -16.42
N ALA A 272 8.65 -6.49 -15.68
CA ALA A 272 8.96 -6.71 -14.28
C ALA A 272 10.37 -7.28 -14.08
N LEU A 273 11.06 -6.86 -13.02
CA LEU A 273 12.33 -7.44 -12.60
C LEU A 273 12.13 -8.84 -12.00
N HIS A 274 10.98 -9.08 -11.36
CA HIS A 274 10.60 -10.34 -10.73
C HIS A 274 9.13 -10.65 -11.02
N GLY A 275 8.87 -11.82 -11.54
CA GLY A 275 7.56 -12.50 -11.48
C GLY A 275 6.54 -12.27 -12.61
N GLY A 276 6.69 -11.37 -13.55
CA GLY A 276 5.74 -11.18 -14.67
C GLY A 276 6.38 -11.37 -16.05
N ARG A 277 5.69 -12.06 -16.97
CA ARG A 277 6.17 -12.22 -18.37
C ARG A 277 5.57 -11.13 -19.26
N PHE A 278 6.15 -9.95 -19.27
CA PHE A 278 5.80 -8.88 -20.21
C PHE A 278 7.03 -7.98 -20.48
N GLY A 279 6.99 -7.18 -21.54
CA GLY A 279 8.06 -6.28 -21.94
C GLY A 279 9.07 -6.91 -22.87
N MET A 280 10.38 -6.80 -22.61
CA MET A 280 11.42 -7.38 -23.49
C MET A 280 11.31 -8.90 -23.67
N ILE A 281 10.73 -9.61 -22.71
CA ILE A 281 10.52 -11.06 -22.80
C ILE A 281 9.57 -11.44 -23.95
N ASP A 282 8.63 -10.56 -24.31
CA ASP A 282 7.70 -10.79 -25.40
C ASP A 282 8.44 -10.88 -26.76
N LEU A 283 9.61 -10.23 -26.92
CA LEU A 283 10.49 -10.42 -28.08
C LEU A 283 11.14 -11.80 -28.08
N VAL A 284 11.55 -12.31 -26.91
CA VAL A 284 12.15 -13.65 -26.76
C VAL A 284 11.13 -14.73 -27.09
N ASP A 285 9.87 -14.55 -26.74
CA ASP A 285 8.80 -15.48 -27.09
C ASP A 285 8.61 -15.58 -28.62
N ASN A 286 9.04 -14.55 -29.38
CA ASN A 286 9.05 -14.53 -30.85
C ASN A 286 10.44 -14.80 -31.47
N ARG A 287 11.37 -15.37 -30.69
CA ARG A 287 12.76 -15.63 -31.08
C ARG A 287 12.89 -16.36 -32.42
N ALA A 288 12.14 -17.45 -32.60
CA ALA A 288 12.24 -18.29 -33.81
C ALA A 288 11.88 -17.48 -35.07
N ALA A 289 10.86 -16.61 -35.00
CA ALA A 289 10.47 -15.73 -36.09
C ALA A 289 11.54 -14.68 -36.40
N LEU A 290 12.08 -14.01 -35.38
CA LEU A 290 13.10 -12.95 -35.52
C LEU A 290 14.41 -13.52 -36.09
N GLU A 291 14.89 -14.64 -35.59
CA GLU A 291 16.10 -15.30 -36.06
C GLU A 291 15.94 -15.85 -37.47
N ARG A 292 14.76 -16.30 -37.89
CA ARG A 292 14.47 -16.70 -39.26
C ARG A 292 14.49 -15.51 -40.21
N ILE A 293 13.86 -14.39 -39.84
CA ILE A 293 13.91 -13.15 -40.64
C ILE A 293 15.33 -12.69 -40.84
N ALA A 294 16.18 -12.73 -39.81
CA ALA A 294 17.57 -12.32 -39.88
C ALA A 294 18.46 -13.21 -40.76
N ARG A 295 18.03 -14.47 -41.06
CA ARG A 295 18.68 -15.34 -42.02
C ARG A 295 18.28 -15.05 -43.44
N GLU A 296 17.07 -14.53 -43.68
CA GLU A 296 16.54 -14.30 -45.03
C GLU A 296 16.71 -12.86 -45.50
N PHE A 297 16.78 -11.90 -44.55
CA PHE A 297 16.86 -10.47 -44.85
C PHE A 297 17.93 -9.79 -44.03
N ASP A 298 18.49 -8.73 -44.55
CA ASP A 298 19.40 -7.85 -43.81
C ASP A 298 18.56 -6.90 -42.93
N VAL A 299 18.51 -7.23 -41.62
CA VAL A 299 17.67 -6.53 -40.65
C VAL A 299 18.44 -6.22 -39.36
N GLU A 300 18.06 -5.13 -38.69
CA GLU A 300 18.50 -4.76 -37.34
C GLU A 300 17.31 -4.66 -36.42
N LEU A 301 17.36 -5.32 -35.24
CA LEU A 301 16.39 -5.16 -34.17
C LEU A 301 16.80 -4.01 -33.25
N VAL A 302 16.07 -2.90 -33.30
CA VAL A 302 16.29 -1.74 -32.43
C VAL A 302 15.34 -1.82 -31.22
N VAL A 303 15.88 -1.81 -30.00
CA VAL A 303 15.14 -1.93 -28.76
C VAL A 303 15.27 -0.66 -27.92
N VAL A 304 14.21 0.14 -27.86
CA VAL A 304 14.16 1.38 -27.05
C VAL A 304 13.51 1.07 -25.71
N SER A 305 14.28 1.05 -24.63
CA SER A 305 13.81 0.70 -23.30
C SER A 305 14.62 1.35 -22.19
N ASN A 306 14.26 1.10 -20.94
CA ASN A 306 14.86 1.72 -19.75
C ASN A 306 15.67 0.75 -18.89
N HIS A 307 16.24 -0.33 -19.46
CA HIS A 307 17.01 -1.32 -18.70
C HIS A 307 18.01 -2.08 -19.57
N ALA A 308 19.21 -1.52 -19.75
CA ALA A 308 20.27 -2.08 -20.61
C ALA A 308 20.68 -3.51 -20.22
N LYS A 309 20.88 -3.80 -18.93
CA LYS A 309 21.25 -5.17 -18.47
C LYS A 309 20.25 -6.24 -18.89
N LYS A 310 18.96 -5.90 -18.93
CA LYS A 310 17.92 -6.84 -19.35
C LYS A 310 17.98 -7.09 -20.86
N PHE A 311 18.34 -6.08 -21.63
CA PHE A 311 18.64 -6.24 -23.05
C PHE A 311 19.83 -7.17 -23.26
N GLU A 312 20.93 -6.97 -22.54
CA GLU A 312 22.13 -7.85 -22.60
C GLU A 312 21.78 -9.31 -22.30
N GLN A 313 20.89 -9.55 -21.33
CA GLN A 313 20.52 -10.89 -20.90
C GLN A 313 19.53 -11.58 -21.85
N LEU A 314 18.56 -10.85 -22.38
CA LEU A 314 17.41 -11.41 -23.09
C LEU A 314 17.51 -11.25 -24.60
N ILE A 315 17.99 -10.13 -25.12
CA ILE A 315 17.92 -9.78 -26.54
C ILE A 315 19.27 -9.96 -27.22
N ALA A 316 20.37 -9.51 -26.64
CA ALA A 316 21.70 -9.65 -27.21
C ALA A 316 22.12 -11.10 -27.57
N PRO A 317 21.64 -12.15 -26.83
CA PRO A 317 21.92 -13.54 -27.21
C PRO A 317 21.13 -14.08 -28.41
N LEU A 318 20.13 -13.34 -28.92
CA LEU A 318 19.38 -13.76 -30.10
C LEU A 318 20.23 -13.69 -31.36
N ALA A 319 20.02 -14.62 -32.29
CA ALA A 319 20.76 -14.66 -33.57
C ALA A 319 20.20 -13.64 -34.59
N ILE A 320 20.05 -12.39 -34.16
CA ILE A 320 19.64 -11.22 -34.95
C ILE A 320 20.53 -10.04 -34.57
N PRO A 321 21.05 -9.25 -35.54
CA PRO A 321 21.70 -7.99 -35.23
C PRO A 321 20.79 -7.09 -34.41
N SER A 322 21.27 -6.62 -33.25
CA SER A 322 20.42 -5.87 -32.35
C SER A 322 21.13 -4.70 -31.67
N ARG A 323 20.39 -3.62 -31.40
CA ARG A 323 20.89 -2.40 -30.78
C ARG A 323 19.95 -1.93 -29.65
N TYR A 324 20.53 -1.55 -28.51
CA TYR A 324 19.83 -0.92 -27.42
C TYR A 324 19.86 0.59 -27.50
N VAL A 325 18.74 1.23 -27.20
CA VAL A 325 18.62 2.68 -27.06
C VAL A 325 17.94 2.99 -25.71
N GLU A 326 18.57 3.84 -24.90
CA GLU A 326 17.98 4.27 -23.64
C GLU A 326 16.73 5.09 -23.90
N TRP A 327 15.65 4.77 -23.18
CA TRP A 327 14.33 5.32 -23.41
C TRP A 327 14.22 6.80 -22.99
N SER A 328 13.74 7.61 -23.90
CA SER A 328 13.12 8.90 -23.62
C SER A 328 12.06 9.19 -24.69
N PRO A 329 11.09 10.09 -24.44
CA PRO A 329 10.11 10.44 -25.49
C PRO A 329 10.77 10.89 -26.79
N ALA A 330 11.81 11.71 -26.72
CA ALA A 330 12.56 12.17 -27.90
C ALA A 330 13.23 11.01 -28.64
N ARG A 331 13.88 10.08 -27.92
CA ARG A 331 14.53 8.91 -28.53
C ARG A 331 13.54 7.98 -29.23
N VAL A 332 12.34 7.79 -28.64
CA VAL A 332 11.28 7.03 -29.32
C VAL A 332 10.88 7.67 -30.63
N GLN A 333 10.74 9.00 -30.69
CA GLN A 333 10.41 9.71 -31.93
C GLN A 333 11.55 9.63 -32.97
N GLU A 334 12.82 9.77 -32.53
CA GLU A 334 13.98 9.64 -33.37
C GLU A 334 14.10 8.25 -34.02
N GLU A 335 13.89 7.18 -33.22
CA GLU A 335 13.96 5.81 -33.73
C GLU A 335 12.71 5.43 -34.53
N LEU A 336 11.56 5.95 -34.21
CA LEU A 336 10.34 5.84 -35.03
C LEU A 336 10.60 6.45 -36.42
N ALA A 337 11.16 7.65 -36.51
CA ALA A 337 11.43 8.29 -37.81
C ALA A 337 12.37 7.48 -38.70
N ARG A 338 13.07 6.51 -38.16
CA ARG A 338 14.05 5.65 -38.88
C ARG A 338 13.61 4.21 -39.04
N ALA A 339 12.50 3.83 -38.44
CA ALA A 339 12.02 2.46 -38.46
C ALA A 339 11.43 2.09 -39.82
N ASP A 340 11.61 0.83 -40.24
CA ASP A 340 10.91 0.27 -41.39
C ASP A 340 9.64 -0.47 -40.95
N ILE A 341 9.71 -1.20 -39.83
CA ILE A 341 8.60 -1.97 -39.28
C ILE A 341 8.63 -1.83 -37.76
N VAL A 342 7.46 -1.65 -37.12
CA VAL A 342 7.35 -1.62 -35.66
C VAL A 342 6.77 -2.96 -35.18
N LEU A 343 7.41 -3.52 -34.16
CA LEU A 343 7.01 -4.77 -33.53
C LEU A 343 6.28 -4.50 -32.21
N VAL A 344 5.08 -5.07 -32.04
CA VAL A 344 4.27 -4.95 -30.81
C VAL A 344 3.89 -6.35 -30.31
N PRO A 345 4.87 -7.18 -29.90
CA PRO A 345 4.56 -8.43 -29.25
C PRO A 345 3.99 -8.17 -27.85
N ASN A 346 3.03 -9.01 -27.45
CA ASN A 346 2.43 -9.00 -26.11
C ASN A 346 2.22 -10.44 -25.65
N SER A 347 2.37 -10.68 -24.35
CA SER A 347 1.86 -11.88 -23.69
C SER A 347 0.34 -11.89 -23.73
N CYS A 348 -0.26 -13.09 -23.66
CA CYS A 348 -1.72 -13.28 -23.64
C CYS A 348 -2.25 -13.52 -22.23
N ASP A 349 -1.59 -13.00 -21.21
CA ASP A 349 -2.04 -13.08 -19.83
C ASP A 349 -3.08 -11.97 -19.51
N ALA A 350 -3.78 -12.15 -18.38
CA ALA A 350 -4.85 -11.23 -17.97
C ALA A 350 -4.41 -9.77 -17.80
N PHE A 351 -3.13 -9.52 -17.50
CA PHE A 351 -2.59 -8.17 -17.41
C PHE A 351 -2.36 -7.55 -18.80
N SER A 352 -1.74 -8.31 -19.70
CA SER A 352 -1.35 -7.85 -21.03
C SER A 352 -2.55 -7.68 -21.97
N LEU A 353 -3.57 -8.53 -21.85
CA LEU A 353 -4.81 -8.42 -22.64
C LEU A 353 -5.61 -7.15 -22.34
N GLY A 354 -5.48 -6.57 -21.13
CA GLY A 354 -6.11 -5.31 -20.75
C GLY A 354 -5.41 -4.06 -21.28
N LYS A 355 -4.27 -4.18 -21.98
CA LYS A 355 -3.48 -3.04 -22.46
C LYS A 355 -4.17 -2.38 -23.66
N SER A 356 -3.98 -1.05 -23.76
CA SER A 356 -4.49 -0.24 -24.87
C SER A 356 -3.65 -0.38 -26.14
N ALA A 357 -4.20 0.10 -27.27
CA ALA A 357 -3.55 0.12 -28.57
C ALA A 357 -2.51 1.26 -28.75
N ASN A 358 -2.14 2.00 -27.72
CA ASN A 358 -1.39 3.26 -27.82
C ASN A 358 -0.06 3.13 -28.57
N ARG A 359 0.71 2.03 -28.36
CA ARG A 359 1.98 1.82 -29.10
C ARG A 359 1.74 1.57 -30.60
N THR A 360 0.73 0.80 -30.91
CA THR A 360 0.33 0.51 -32.30
C THR A 360 -0.16 1.79 -32.98
N ALA A 361 -1.07 2.53 -32.35
CA ALA A 361 -1.59 3.79 -32.89
C ALA A 361 -0.48 4.82 -33.11
N LEU A 362 0.47 4.97 -32.17
CA LEU A 362 1.61 5.87 -32.32
C LEU A 362 2.48 5.52 -33.53
N ALA A 363 2.79 4.23 -33.73
CA ALA A 363 3.60 3.77 -34.85
C ALA A 363 2.89 3.99 -36.21
N LEU A 364 1.59 3.66 -36.29
CA LEU A 364 0.78 3.85 -37.49
C LEU A 364 0.63 5.33 -37.86
N MET A 365 0.41 6.19 -36.88
CA MET A 365 0.38 7.66 -37.13
C MET A 365 1.72 8.24 -37.55
N ALA A 366 2.82 7.66 -37.10
CA ALA A 366 4.16 7.99 -37.58
C ALA A 366 4.44 7.48 -39.00
N GLY A 367 3.54 6.69 -39.60
CA GLY A 367 3.63 6.17 -40.95
C GLY A 367 4.38 4.85 -41.09
N HIS A 368 4.47 4.07 -40.00
CA HIS A 368 5.18 2.79 -39.99
C HIS A 368 4.22 1.60 -39.88
N PRO A 369 4.40 0.54 -40.67
CA PRO A 369 3.64 -0.67 -40.61
C PRO A 369 3.93 -1.41 -39.29
N VAL A 370 2.90 -2.07 -38.73
CA VAL A 370 2.99 -2.72 -37.42
C VAL A 370 2.73 -4.23 -37.55
N VAL A 371 3.64 -5.02 -36.95
CA VAL A 371 3.41 -6.44 -36.70
C VAL A 371 3.14 -6.63 -35.21
N ALA A 372 2.01 -7.22 -34.86
CA ALA A 372 1.55 -7.28 -33.47
C ALA A 372 0.99 -8.65 -33.08
N THR A 373 1.07 -8.98 -31.78
CA THR A 373 0.24 -10.04 -31.20
C THR A 373 -1.23 -9.60 -31.22
N PRO A 374 -2.16 -10.44 -31.73
CA PRO A 374 -3.57 -10.09 -31.76
C PRO A 374 -4.11 -9.98 -30.34
N THR A 375 -4.43 -8.75 -29.92
CA THR A 375 -5.12 -8.48 -28.65
C THR A 375 -6.48 -7.83 -28.92
N PRO A 376 -7.45 -7.91 -28.02
CA PRO A 376 -8.77 -7.30 -28.20
C PRO A 376 -8.69 -5.79 -28.51
N ALA A 377 -7.75 -5.06 -27.90
CA ALA A 377 -7.56 -3.65 -28.18
C ALA A 377 -7.11 -3.33 -29.62
N LEU A 378 -6.59 -4.31 -30.37
CA LEU A 378 -6.15 -4.15 -31.76
C LEU A 378 -7.19 -4.58 -32.79
N VAL A 379 -8.33 -5.16 -32.37
CA VAL A 379 -9.41 -5.58 -33.29
C VAL A 379 -9.85 -4.43 -34.21
N PRO A 380 -10.05 -3.18 -33.73
CA PRO A 380 -10.43 -2.07 -34.60
C PRO A 380 -9.35 -1.65 -35.64
N LEU A 381 -8.11 -2.15 -35.49
CA LEU A 381 -6.98 -1.88 -36.38
C LEU A 381 -6.58 -3.11 -37.21
N GLY A 382 -7.35 -4.23 -37.15
CA GLY A 382 -6.95 -5.50 -37.72
C GLY A 382 -6.76 -5.49 -39.25
N ASP A 383 -7.43 -4.61 -39.97
CA ASP A 383 -7.32 -4.42 -41.43
C ASP A 383 -6.16 -3.49 -41.86
N CYS A 384 -5.42 -2.94 -40.92
CA CYS A 384 -4.29 -2.04 -41.20
C CYS A 384 -2.99 -2.43 -40.46
N ILE A 385 -2.93 -3.64 -39.92
CA ILE A 385 -1.73 -4.22 -39.29
C ILE A 385 -1.56 -5.69 -39.71
N GLU A 386 -0.36 -6.24 -39.54
CA GLU A 386 -0.16 -7.70 -39.55
C GLU A 386 -0.28 -8.23 -38.11
N ALA A 387 -1.38 -8.94 -37.83
CA ALA A 387 -1.63 -9.52 -36.51
C ALA A 387 -1.45 -11.04 -36.53
N GLY A 388 -0.63 -11.58 -35.61
CA GLY A 388 -0.43 -13.04 -35.45
C GLY A 388 1.01 -13.48 -35.64
N ASP A 389 1.32 -14.23 -36.70
CA ASP A 389 2.66 -14.77 -36.92
C ASP A 389 3.65 -13.69 -37.32
N PHE A 390 4.66 -13.47 -36.46
CA PHE A 390 5.66 -12.41 -36.66
C PHE A 390 6.55 -12.65 -37.89
N TYR A 391 6.93 -13.90 -38.20
CA TYR A 391 7.71 -14.19 -39.39
C TYR A 391 6.92 -13.84 -40.65
N ILE A 392 5.67 -14.27 -40.75
CA ILE A 392 4.81 -14.00 -41.89
C ILE A 392 4.58 -12.49 -42.05
N GLY A 393 4.23 -11.80 -40.96
CA GLY A 393 3.92 -10.37 -40.95
C GLY A 393 5.13 -9.51 -41.36
N ILE A 394 6.30 -9.75 -40.73
CA ILE A 394 7.54 -9.04 -41.09
C ILE A 394 7.93 -9.28 -42.55
N ARG A 395 7.91 -10.55 -42.99
CA ARG A 395 8.26 -10.93 -44.35
C ARG A 395 7.36 -10.24 -45.38
N ARG A 396 6.03 -10.21 -45.16
CA ARG A 396 5.07 -9.51 -46.04
C ARG A 396 5.43 -8.04 -46.20
N TYR A 397 5.70 -7.34 -45.10
CA TYR A 397 6.03 -5.91 -45.18
C TYR A 397 7.40 -5.65 -45.85
N LEU A 398 8.36 -6.56 -45.66
CA LEU A 398 9.67 -6.45 -46.34
C LEU A 398 9.59 -6.71 -47.83
N THR A 399 8.61 -7.51 -48.30
CA THR A 399 8.51 -7.94 -49.72
C THR A 399 7.38 -7.27 -50.50
N ASP A 400 6.42 -6.59 -49.85
CA ASP A 400 5.25 -5.99 -50.47
C ASP A 400 5.06 -4.51 -50.04
N PRO A 401 5.73 -3.55 -50.71
CA PRO A 401 5.55 -2.13 -50.41
C PRO A 401 4.16 -1.59 -50.69
N GLN A 402 3.39 -2.21 -51.59
CA GLN A 402 2.01 -1.77 -51.89
C GLN A 402 1.10 -2.05 -50.69
N ARG A 403 1.29 -3.19 -50.05
CA ARG A 403 0.59 -3.57 -48.80
C ARG A 403 0.92 -2.59 -47.66
N VAL A 404 2.19 -2.19 -47.50
CA VAL A 404 2.60 -1.15 -46.53
C VAL A 404 1.83 0.14 -46.77
N ALA A 405 1.83 0.64 -48.02
CA ALA A 405 1.16 1.88 -48.36
C ALA A 405 -0.36 1.82 -48.14
N ALA A 406 -1.01 0.70 -48.48
CA ALA A 406 -2.43 0.50 -48.25
C ALA A 406 -2.79 0.47 -46.77
N HIS A 407 -2.05 -0.28 -45.93
CA HIS A 407 -2.27 -0.35 -44.50
C HIS A 407 -2.10 1.02 -43.81
N ILE A 408 -1.04 1.78 -44.16
CA ILE A 408 -0.79 3.11 -43.58
C ILE A 408 -1.87 4.11 -43.96
N ALA A 409 -2.38 4.07 -45.20
CA ALA A 409 -3.46 4.96 -45.64
C ALA A 409 -4.74 4.74 -44.81
N ILE A 410 -5.16 3.47 -44.60
CA ILE A 410 -6.30 3.11 -43.77
C ILE A 410 -6.04 3.46 -42.29
N ALA A 411 -4.85 3.17 -41.81
CA ALA A 411 -4.49 3.36 -40.42
C ALA A 411 -4.59 4.81 -39.94
N ARG A 412 -4.13 5.77 -40.75
CA ARG A 412 -4.14 7.21 -40.36
C ARG A 412 -5.56 7.70 -40.10
N GLU A 413 -6.47 7.44 -41.03
CA GLU A 413 -7.87 7.83 -40.86
C GLU A 413 -8.50 7.14 -39.66
N ARG A 414 -8.29 5.81 -39.52
CA ARG A 414 -8.83 4.99 -38.44
C ARG A 414 -8.32 5.43 -37.06
N CYS A 415 -7.02 5.66 -36.95
CA CYS A 415 -6.42 6.12 -35.67
C CYS A 415 -6.92 7.51 -35.29
N GLU A 416 -7.07 8.46 -36.24
CA GLU A 416 -7.59 9.79 -35.93
C GLU A 416 -9.05 9.72 -35.47
N GLN A 417 -9.88 8.88 -36.10
CA GLN A 417 -11.29 8.65 -35.70
C GLN A 417 -11.43 8.05 -34.33
N LEU A 418 -10.53 7.11 -33.92
CA LEU A 418 -10.65 6.35 -32.66
C LEU A 418 -9.89 7.03 -31.50
N TYR A 419 -8.74 7.62 -31.77
CA TYR A 419 -7.75 8.06 -30.78
C TYR A 419 -7.32 9.52 -30.93
N GLY A 420 -7.87 10.25 -31.91
CA GLY A 420 -7.60 11.68 -32.10
C GLY A 420 -8.15 12.52 -30.96
N GLN A 421 -7.64 13.75 -30.83
CA GLN A 421 -8.02 14.67 -29.72
C GLN A 421 -9.54 14.90 -29.64
N ALA A 422 -10.22 15.06 -30.77
CA ALA A 422 -11.66 15.27 -30.81
C ALA A 422 -12.43 14.03 -30.33
N ALA A 423 -11.99 12.81 -30.69
CA ALA A 423 -12.59 11.57 -30.24
C ALA A 423 -12.45 11.39 -28.72
N ILE A 424 -11.27 11.65 -28.18
CA ILE A 424 -11.00 11.59 -26.75
C ILE A 424 -11.81 12.61 -25.97
N ALA A 425 -11.88 13.87 -26.45
CA ALA A 425 -12.71 14.91 -25.85
C ALA A 425 -14.19 14.52 -25.86
N GLY A 426 -14.71 14.03 -26.98
CA GLY A 426 -16.11 13.57 -27.09
C GLY A 426 -16.46 12.42 -26.14
N ALA A 427 -15.56 11.44 -26.02
CA ALA A 427 -15.72 10.32 -25.09
C ALA A 427 -15.75 10.82 -23.62
N TRP A 428 -14.83 11.70 -23.23
CA TRP A 428 -14.83 12.27 -21.89
C TRP A 428 -16.04 13.16 -21.59
N LEU A 429 -16.50 13.99 -22.55
CA LEU A 429 -17.72 14.78 -22.39
C LEU A 429 -18.93 13.90 -22.14
N SER A 430 -19.05 12.78 -22.87
CA SER A 430 -20.13 11.80 -22.64
C SER A 430 -20.08 11.19 -21.24
N VAL A 431 -18.88 10.88 -20.72
CA VAL A 431 -18.70 10.40 -19.34
C VAL A 431 -19.11 11.47 -18.34
N LEU A 432 -18.70 12.72 -18.54
CA LEU A 432 -18.99 13.82 -17.63
C LEU A 432 -20.50 14.13 -17.57
N ASP A 433 -21.19 14.11 -18.70
CA ASP A 433 -22.63 14.33 -18.78
C ASP A 433 -23.40 13.20 -18.07
N ALA A 434 -23.00 11.94 -18.32
CA ALA A 434 -23.58 10.80 -17.66
C ALA A 434 -23.38 10.82 -16.13
N VAL A 435 -22.21 11.21 -15.67
CA VAL A 435 -21.86 11.27 -14.25
C VAL A 435 -22.56 12.44 -13.53
N ARG A 436 -22.77 13.58 -14.18
CA ARG A 436 -23.50 14.71 -13.60
C ARG A 436 -24.98 14.38 -13.30
N SER A 437 -25.59 13.52 -14.11
CA SER A 437 -26.96 13.06 -13.89
C SER A 437 -27.07 11.95 -12.83
N HIS A 438 -25.95 11.32 -12.45
CA HIS A 438 -25.87 10.19 -11.50
C HIS A 438 -25.14 10.56 -10.20
N VAL A 439 -25.21 11.80 -9.74
CA VAL A 439 -24.64 12.14 -8.44
C VAL A 439 -25.26 11.24 -7.39
N LEU A 440 -24.48 10.31 -6.83
CA LEU A 440 -24.87 9.53 -5.67
C LEU A 440 -25.21 10.53 -4.55
N GLY A 441 -26.47 10.73 -4.30
CA GLY A 441 -26.94 11.57 -3.20
C GLY A 441 -26.37 11.02 -1.90
N ALA A 442 -26.05 11.89 -0.95
CA ALA A 442 -25.65 11.49 0.41
C ALA A 442 -26.64 10.50 1.07
N ALA A 443 -27.83 10.36 0.53
CA ALA A 443 -28.88 9.43 0.93
C ALA A 443 -28.56 7.93 0.65
N GLN A 444 -27.60 7.63 -0.21
CA GLN A 444 -27.17 6.23 -0.48
C GLN A 444 -26.01 5.76 0.41
N LEU A 445 -25.41 6.65 1.20
CA LEU A 445 -24.46 6.25 2.22
C LEU A 445 -25.21 5.54 3.35
N VAL A 446 -24.70 4.37 3.73
CA VAL A 446 -25.22 3.62 4.88
C VAL A 446 -25.33 4.57 6.08
N GLN A 447 -26.47 4.57 6.74
CA GLN A 447 -26.75 5.39 7.91
C GLN A 447 -26.45 4.55 9.17
N PRO A 448 -25.22 4.56 9.72
CA PRO A 448 -24.86 3.72 10.85
C PRO A 448 -25.48 4.27 12.15
N GLU A 449 -25.85 3.36 13.05
CA GLU A 449 -26.18 3.69 14.44
C GLU A 449 -24.92 3.63 15.33
N LEU A 450 -23.98 2.75 14.98
CA LEU A 450 -22.71 2.56 15.68
C LEU A 450 -21.54 2.85 14.76
N VAL A 451 -20.60 3.68 15.20
CA VAL A 451 -19.33 3.93 14.51
C VAL A 451 -18.18 3.34 15.32
N LEU A 452 -17.43 2.44 14.73
CA LEU A 452 -16.19 1.86 15.28
C LEU A 452 -14.98 2.55 14.65
N VAL A 453 -14.01 2.95 15.47
CA VAL A 453 -12.85 3.73 15.00
C VAL A 453 -11.58 2.90 15.07
N ALA A 454 -10.90 2.72 13.91
CA ALA A 454 -9.63 2.03 13.75
C ALA A 454 -8.50 3.03 13.50
N ASN A 455 -7.48 3.06 14.35
CA ASN A 455 -6.34 3.96 14.25
C ASN A 455 -4.98 3.24 14.29
N LEU A 456 -4.89 2.14 15.00
CA LEU A 456 -3.68 1.34 15.16
C LEU A 456 -3.90 -0.07 14.59
N VAL A 457 -2.82 -0.72 14.18
CA VAL A 457 -2.90 -2.05 13.55
C VAL A 457 -3.61 -3.09 14.41
N GLN A 458 -3.41 -3.05 15.72
CA GLN A 458 -4.06 -3.95 16.67
C GLN A 458 -5.56 -3.69 16.81
N ASP A 459 -6.08 -2.52 16.43
CA ASP A 459 -7.50 -2.19 16.57
C ASP A 459 -8.38 -3.12 15.73
N VAL A 460 -7.85 -3.67 14.64
CA VAL A 460 -8.54 -4.63 13.77
C VAL A 460 -9.04 -5.85 14.55
N GLU A 461 -8.23 -6.36 15.48
CA GLU A 461 -8.56 -7.53 16.30
C GLU A 461 -9.73 -7.28 17.26
N PHE A 462 -9.93 -6.03 17.69
CA PHE A 462 -11.05 -5.61 18.52
C PHE A 462 -12.32 -5.32 17.71
N ILE A 463 -12.17 -4.74 16.52
CA ILE A 463 -13.29 -4.28 15.70
C ILE A 463 -14.06 -5.46 15.10
N ARG A 464 -13.38 -6.50 14.63
CA ARG A 464 -14.02 -7.65 13.97
C ARG A 464 -15.12 -8.31 14.83
N PRO A 465 -14.88 -8.69 16.10
CA PRO A 465 -15.92 -9.26 16.96
C PRO A 465 -17.09 -8.29 17.22
N LEU A 466 -16.80 -7.00 17.34
CA LEU A 466 -17.83 -5.98 17.57
C LEU A 466 -18.75 -5.81 16.35
N VAL A 467 -18.18 -5.86 15.14
CA VAL A 467 -18.96 -5.84 13.88
C VAL A 467 -19.82 -7.10 13.78
N ALA A 468 -19.28 -8.27 14.12
CA ALA A 468 -20.02 -9.53 14.08
C ALA A 468 -21.27 -9.45 14.99
N VAL A 469 -21.10 -9.05 16.25
CA VAL A 469 -22.20 -8.88 17.21
C VAL A 469 -23.21 -7.81 16.75
N ALA A 470 -22.74 -6.66 16.25
CA ALA A 470 -23.64 -5.62 15.78
C ALA A 470 -24.51 -6.12 14.62
N ARG A 471 -23.91 -6.84 13.66
CA ARG A 471 -24.62 -7.42 12.51
C ARG A 471 -25.63 -8.50 12.95
N GLU A 472 -25.24 -9.39 13.83
CA GLU A 472 -26.13 -10.43 14.40
C GLU A 472 -27.36 -9.81 15.05
N ARG A 473 -27.20 -8.67 15.72
CA ARG A 473 -28.29 -7.91 16.35
C ARG A 473 -29.03 -6.96 15.41
N GLY A 474 -28.69 -6.95 14.12
CA GLY A 474 -29.32 -6.07 13.12
C GLY A 474 -29.01 -4.57 13.33
N ILE A 475 -27.91 -4.24 14.02
CA ILE A 475 -27.49 -2.86 14.31
C ILE A 475 -26.64 -2.35 13.15
N PRO A 476 -27.05 -1.28 12.43
CA PRO A 476 -26.25 -0.66 11.38
C PRO A 476 -24.92 -0.13 11.93
N VAL A 477 -23.82 -0.72 11.49
CA VAL A 477 -22.48 -0.36 11.95
C VAL A 477 -21.60 0.10 10.79
N ALA A 478 -20.74 1.10 11.05
CA ALA A 478 -19.70 1.51 10.11
C ALA A 478 -18.33 1.59 10.79
N ILE A 479 -17.27 1.41 10.03
CA ILE A 479 -15.88 1.53 10.49
C ILE A 479 -15.29 2.82 9.94
N TRP A 480 -14.71 3.65 10.82
CA TRP A 480 -13.92 4.81 10.43
C TRP A 480 -12.44 4.53 10.68
N ALA A 481 -11.63 4.52 9.63
CA ALA A 481 -10.23 4.14 9.69
C ALA A 481 -9.28 5.31 9.36
N SER A 482 -8.11 5.27 9.98
CA SER A 482 -7.03 6.25 9.80
C SER A 482 -6.25 6.01 8.50
N THR A 483 -6.00 7.06 7.72
CA THR A 483 -5.12 7.00 6.54
C THR A 483 -3.71 6.57 6.92
N SER A 484 -3.19 7.03 8.06
CA SER A 484 -1.83 6.69 8.53
C SER A 484 -1.68 5.21 8.84
N MET A 485 -2.70 4.58 9.44
CA MET A 485 -2.70 3.13 9.70
C MET A 485 -2.64 2.34 8.39
N ILE A 486 -3.53 2.66 7.44
CA ILE A 486 -3.61 1.95 6.17
C ILE A 486 -2.34 2.15 5.32
N CYS A 487 -1.80 3.38 5.27
CA CYS A 487 -0.54 3.65 4.57
C CYS A 487 0.65 2.88 5.17
N ARG A 488 0.67 2.69 6.48
CA ARG A 488 1.75 1.98 7.17
C ARG A 488 1.58 0.46 7.12
N TRP A 489 0.35 -0.01 7.17
CA TRP A 489 -0.05 -1.41 7.25
C TRP A 489 -1.16 -1.71 6.23
N PRO A 490 -0.84 -1.78 4.91
CA PRO A 490 -1.84 -1.90 3.85
C PRO A 490 -2.83 -3.06 4.00
N TYR A 491 -2.39 -4.19 4.56
CA TYR A 491 -3.24 -5.35 4.81
C TYR A 491 -4.42 -5.08 5.77
N THR A 492 -4.34 -4.02 6.59
CA THR A 492 -5.44 -3.64 7.48
C THR A 492 -6.68 -3.19 6.71
N LEU A 493 -6.52 -2.67 5.50
CA LEU A 493 -7.64 -2.28 4.64
C LEU A 493 -8.50 -3.48 4.26
N ALA A 494 -7.86 -4.56 3.78
CA ALA A 494 -8.53 -5.80 3.45
C ALA A 494 -9.19 -6.44 4.70
N ALA A 495 -8.43 -6.54 5.81
CA ALA A 495 -8.92 -7.12 7.05
C ALA A 495 -10.15 -6.39 7.63
N LEU A 496 -10.23 -5.06 7.52
CA LEU A 496 -11.41 -4.29 7.92
C LEU A 496 -12.57 -4.47 6.93
N ALA A 497 -12.29 -4.50 5.64
CA ALA A 497 -13.31 -4.70 4.59
C ALA A 497 -13.96 -6.10 4.68
N GLU A 498 -13.18 -7.15 4.98
CA GLU A 498 -13.67 -8.52 5.22
C GLU A 498 -14.70 -8.62 6.36
N SER A 499 -14.72 -7.67 7.29
CA SER A 499 -15.76 -7.62 8.33
C SER A 499 -17.16 -7.41 7.76
N GLY A 500 -17.28 -6.92 6.52
CA GLY A 500 -18.53 -6.63 5.82
C GLY A 500 -19.27 -5.38 6.33
N ALA A 501 -18.66 -4.58 7.23
CA ALA A 501 -19.17 -3.27 7.60
C ALA A 501 -18.69 -2.21 6.61
N PRO A 502 -19.52 -1.19 6.28
CA PRO A 502 -19.10 -0.05 5.48
C PRO A 502 -17.86 0.61 6.07
N LEU A 503 -16.81 0.73 5.26
CA LEU A 503 -15.53 1.30 5.66
C LEU A 503 -15.37 2.71 5.12
N ARG A 504 -15.08 3.66 6.01
CA ARG A 504 -14.76 5.03 5.68
C ARG A 504 -13.33 5.36 6.11
N VAL A 505 -12.51 5.77 5.18
CA VAL A 505 -11.14 6.21 5.47
C VAL A 505 -11.14 7.73 5.65
N LEU A 506 -10.63 8.20 6.79
CA LEU A 506 -10.60 9.62 7.13
C LEU A 506 -9.20 10.20 6.95
N ALA A 507 -9.15 11.40 6.36
CA ALA A 507 -7.93 12.19 6.29
C ALA A 507 -7.48 12.66 7.68
N GLU A 508 -6.16 12.83 7.83
CA GLU A 508 -5.55 13.26 9.08
C GLU A 508 -4.83 14.60 8.97
N THR A 509 -4.80 15.32 10.06
CA THR A 509 -4.02 16.53 10.29
C THR A 509 -3.09 16.35 11.48
N LYS A 510 -2.27 17.34 11.76
CA LYS A 510 -1.44 17.35 13.00
C LYS A 510 -2.27 17.35 14.28
N SER A 511 -3.51 17.81 14.22
CA SER A 511 -4.43 17.88 15.37
C SER A 511 -5.33 16.66 15.53
N GLY A 512 -5.31 15.71 14.59
CA GLY A 512 -6.13 14.50 14.60
C GLY A 512 -6.88 14.28 13.29
N ALA A 513 -7.99 13.55 13.33
CA ALA A 513 -8.84 13.27 12.18
C ALA A 513 -9.50 14.54 11.63
N VAL A 514 -9.71 14.58 10.33
CA VAL A 514 -10.69 15.47 9.72
C VAL A 514 -12.06 14.82 9.91
N VAL A 515 -12.70 15.13 11.03
CA VAL A 515 -13.96 14.49 11.41
C VAL A 515 -15.10 15.04 10.55
N PRO A 516 -15.81 14.20 9.80
CA PRO A 516 -16.99 14.59 9.05
C PRO A 516 -18.16 14.89 10.01
N ARG A 517 -19.23 15.49 9.47
CA ARG A 517 -20.48 15.58 10.21
C ARG A 517 -21.03 14.16 10.46
N PHE A 518 -21.38 13.88 11.71
CA PHE A 518 -22.02 12.61 12.02
C PHE A 518 -23.42 12.55 11.38
N PRO A 519 -23.78 11.41 10.75
CA PRO A 519 -25.18 11.15 10.37
C PRO A 519 -26.10 11.24 11.59
N HIS A 520 -27.32 11.69 11.39
CA HIS A 520 -28.31 11.79 12.49
C HIS A 520 -28.67 10.44 13.13
N SER A 521 -28.46 9.34 12.41
CA SER A 521 -28.66 7.97 12.89
C SER A 521 -27.62 7.53 13.93
N VAL A 522 -26.42 8.16 13.99
CA VAL A 522 -25.34 7.72 14.89
C VAL A 522 -25.71 7.99 16.33
N ARG A 523 -25.85 6.89 17.09
CA ARG A 523 -26.16 6.88 18.51
C ARG A 523 -24.91 6.73 19.37
N ALA A 524 -23.91 5.97 18.87
CA ALA A 524 -22.69 5.72 19.60
C ALA A 524 -21.43 5.70 18.72
N VAL A 525 -20.31 6.10 19.30
CA VAL A 525 -18.96 6.01 18.73
C VAL A 525 -18.06 5.26 19.71
N LEU A 526 -17.37 4.22 19.21
CA LEU A 526 -16.40 3.45 19.98
C LEU A 526 -15.02 3.56 19.36
N THR A 527 -14.05 3.95 20.17
CA THR A 527 -12.62 3.92 19.82
C THR A 527 -11.93 2.81 20.59
N VAL A 528 -10.86 2.25 20.01
CA VAL A 528 -10.05 1.24 20.73
C VAL A 528 -9.12 1.93 21.74
N ALA A 529 -8.66 3.15 21.45
CA ALA A 529 -7.86 3.96 22.37
C ALA A 529 -8.07 5.45 22.09
N ASP A 530 -8.48 6.24 23.10
CA ASP A 530 -8.76 7.67 22.94
C ASP A 530 -8.02 8.60 23.90
N THR A 531 -6.84 8.20 24.37
CA THR A 531 -6.08 9.03 25.31
C THR A 531 -5.50 10.31 24.66
N ASN A 532 -5.10 11.27 25.50
CA ASN A 532 -4.36 12.47 25.09
C ASN A 532 -2.93 12.21 24.57
N LEU A 533 -2.51 10.94 24.46
CA LEU A 533 -1.22 10.56 23.89
C LEU A 533 -1.17 10.76 22.36
N GLY A 534 0.02 11.07 21.86
CA GLY A 534 0.26 11.31 20.44
C GLY A 534 -0.27 10.24 19.49
N PRO A 535 -0.03 8.93 19.72
CA PRO A 535 -0.54 7.86 18.88
C PRO A 535 -2.07 7.75 18.83
N HIS A 536 -2.78 8.21 19.86
CA HIS A 536 -4.24 8.12 19.98
C HIS A 536 -4.98 9.37 19.50
N ARG A 537 -4.25 10.38 19.02
CA ARG A 537 -4.82 11.70 18.65
C ARG A 537 -5.92 11.61 17.58
N PHE A 538 -5.80 10.69 16.65
CA PHE A 538 -6.83 10.47 15.64
C PHE A 538 -8.16 10.06 16.30
N SER A 539 -8.15 9.00 17.08
CA SER A 539 -9.33 8.49 17.81
C SER A 539 -9.86 9.51 18.79
N ASN A 540 -8.98 10.15 19.55
CA ASN A 540 -9.34 11.17 20.55
C ASN A 540 -10.09 12.35 19.91
N SER A 541 -9.66 12.85 18.74
CA SER A 541 -10.35 13.94 18.04
C SER A 541 -11.75 13.56 17.57
N ILE A 542 -11.98 12.29 17.21
CA ILE A 542 -13.31 11.79 16.84
C ILE A 542 -14.19 11.68 18.09
N THR A 543 -13.66 11.15 19.21
CA THR A 543 -14.35 11.11 20.49
C THR A 543 -14.80 12.49 20.95
N GLN A 544 -13.91 13.51 20.86
CA GLN A 544 -14.24 14.88 21.22
C GLN A 544 -15.36 15.47 20.32
N ALA A 545 -15.30 15.21 19.01
CA ALA A 545 -16.32 15.66 18.08
C ALA A 545 -17.68 14.98 18.36
N ALA A 546 -17.69 13.68 18.66
CA ALA A 546 -18.89 12.92 19.03
C ALA A 546 -19.51 13.44 20.34
N ASN A 547 -18.67 13.71 21.35
CA ASN A 547 -19.11 14.31 22.61
C ASN A 547 -19.78 15.67 22.40
N LYS A 548 -19.22 16.52 21.53
CA LYS A 548 -19.81 17.84 21.16
C LYS A 548 -21.15 17.68 20.44
N ALA A 549 -21.32 16.60 19.69
CA ALA A 549 -22.55 16.29 18.99
C ALA A 549 -23.61 15.60 19.91
N GLY A 550 -23.30 15.36 21.18
CA GLY A 550 -24.19 14.68 22.11
C GLY A 550 -24.30 13.17 21.95
N ILE A 551 -23.39 12.57 21.11
CA ILE A 551 -23.36 11.15 20.84
C ILE A 551 -22.70 10.40 22.01
N VAL A 552 -23.16 9.18 22.30
CA VAL A 552 -22.55 8.31 23.32
C VAL A 552 -21.15 7.91 22.85
N THR A 553 -20.15 8.02 23.74
CA THR A 553 -18.76 7.66 23.39
C THR A 553 -18.22 6.59 24.33
N GLY A 554 -17.55 5.62 23.75
CA GLY A 554 -16.83 4.57 24.47
C GLY A 554 -15.39 4.45 23.98
N THR A 555 -14.52 3.91 24.85
CA THR A 555 -13.18 3.47 24.49
C THR A 555 -12.86 2.16 25.18
N LEU A 556 -11.89 1.41 24.62
CA LEU A 556 -11.52 0.08 25.14
C LEU A 556 -10.17 0.13 25.89
N GLN A 557 -10.01 -0.75 26.84
CA GLN A 557 -8.69 -1.24 27.22
C GLN A 557 -8.15 -2.03 26.02
N HIS A 558 -7.00 -1.62 25.46
CA HIS A 558 -6.46 -2.20 24.25
C HIS A 558 -5.22 -3.08 24.48
N GLY A 559 -4.77 -3.18 25.72
CA GLY A 559 -3.63 -4.02 26.10
C GLY A 559 -3.74 -4.47 27.55
N PHE A 560 -3.06 -5.58 27.89
CA PHE A 560 -2.99 -6.03 29.27
C PHE A 560 -2.28 -5.00 30.15
N GLU A 561 -1.13 -4.52 29.73
CA GLU A 561 -0.47 -3.34 30.27
C GLU A 561 -0.94 -2.09 29.50
N ASN A 562 -2.05 -1.52 29.93
CA ASN A 562 -2.65 -0.35 29.26
C ASN A 562 -2.25 0.95 29.97
N VAL A 563 -1.49 1.80 29.28
CA VAL A 563 -1.12 3.13 29.78
C VAL A 563 -2.36 3.93 30.15
N GLY A 564 -2.39 4.44 31.37
CA GLY A 564 -3.51 5.22 31.91
C GLY A 564 -4.60 4.38 32.60
N LEU A 565 -4.54 3.04 32.54
CA LEU A 565 -5.48 2.14 33.23
C LEU A 565 -4.76 1.13 34.13
N THR A 566 -3.94 0.27 33.56
CA THR A 566 -3.27 -0.83 34.28
C THR A 566 -1.75 -0.68 34.37
N TYR A 567 -1.19 0.30 33.67
CA TYR A 567 0.24 0.54 33.57
C TYR A 567 0.60 2.03 33.68
N SER A 568 1.71 2.31 34.36
CA SER A 568 2.32 3.63 34.52
C SER A 568 3.84 3.50 34.56
N ASP A 569 4.54 4.46 34.00
CA ASP A 569 5.99 4.61 34.06
C ASP A 569 6.40 6.09 34.12
N ASP A 570 7.68 6.37 34.12
CA ASP A 570 8.22 7.74 34.26
C ASP A 570 7.89 8.64 33.05
N LEU A 571 7.72 8.06 31.86
CA LEU A 571 7.31 8.79 30.65
C LEU A 571 5.79 8.91 30.53
N HIS A 572 5.07 7.91 31.02
CA HIS A 572 3.61 7.84 30.96
C HIS A 572 3.02 7.86 32.36
N VAL A 573 3.17 8.99 33.02
CA VAL A 573 2.62 9.20 34.36
C VAL A 573 1.10 9.14 34.32
N ILE A 574 0.53 8.17 35.00
CA ILE A 574 -0.88 7.78 34.87
C ILE A 574 -1.85 8.92 35.18
N GLU A 575 -1.50 9.80 36.10
CA GLU A 575 -2.30 10.97 36.47
C GLU A 575 -2.41 12.02 35.35
N ARG A 576 -1.51 11.95 34.35
CA ARG A 576 -1.49 12.87 33.19
C ARG A 576 -2.20 12.29 31.99
N ILE A 577 -2.66 11.04 32.11
CA ILE A 577 -3.37 10.38 30.99
C ILE A 577 -4.86 10.64 31.13
N GLU A 578 -5.42 11.29 30.12
CA GLU A 578 -6.83 11.67 30.07
C GLU A 578 -7.54 10.88 28.96
N PHE A 579 -8.76 10.46 29.26
CA PHE A 579 -9.70 9.83 28.33
C PHE A 579 -10.90 10.75 28.14
N ASP A 580 -11.23 11.08 26.90
CA ASP A 580 -12.37 11.92 26.56
C ASP A 580 -13.67 11.13 26.42
N ALA A 581 -13.61 9.82 26.17
CA ALA A 581 -14.78 8.95 26.16
C ALA A 581 -15.55 9.00 27.48
N ARG A 582 -16.86 8.89 27.39
CA ARG A 582 -17.77 8.86 28.56
C ARG A 582 -17.72 7.51 29.26
N ARG A 583 -17.40 6.41 28.54
CA ARG A 583 -17.30 5.05 29.03
C ARG A 583 -15.96 4.44 28.66
N ILE A 584 -15.35 3.73 29.60
CA ILE A 584 -14.08 3.03 29.40
C ILE A 584 -14.32 1.55 29.69
N PHE A 585 -14.27 0.72 28.69
CA PHE A 585 -14.52 -0.70 28.80
C PHE A 585 -13.23 -1.45 29.16
N VAL A 586 -13.21 -2.06 30.35
CA VAL A 586 -12.02 -2.76 30.87
C VAL A 586 -12.25 -4.27 30.91
N TRP A 587 -11.15 -5.03 30.86
CA TRP A 587 -11.21 -6.48 30.67
C TRP A 587 -11.56 -7.27 31.92
N GLY A 588 -11.09 -6.82 33.07
CA GLY A 588 -11.27 -7.52 34.33
C GLY A 588 -11.97 -6.67 35.38
N ASN A 589 -11.90 -7.10 36.62
CA ASN A 589 -12.43 -6.38 37.75
C ASN A 589 -11.74 -5.01 37.91
N LEU A 590 -12.47 -3.99 38.37
CA LEU A 590 -11.95 -2.65 38.60
C LEU A 590 -10.81 -2.58 39.63
N SER A 591 -10.65 -3.59 40.44
CA SER A 591 -9.52 -3.74 41.38
C SER A 591 -8.19 -3.97 40.68
N LEU A 592 -8.19 -4.38 39.40
CA LEU A 592 -7.00 -4.55 38.57
C LEU A 592 -6.50 -3.22 37.99
N LEU A 593 -7.27 -2.15 38.09
CA LEU A 593 -6.82 -0.82 37.72
C LEU A 593 -5.67 -0.39 38.61
N HIS A 594 -4.67 0.26 38.03
CA HIS A 594 -3.54 0.79 38.77
C HIS A 594 -4.02 1.70 39.90
N PRO A 595 -3.48 1.61 41.14
CA PRO A 595 -3.96 2.36 42.30
C PRO A 595 -4.01 3.89 42.09
N ARG A 596 -3.11 4.43 41.25
CA ARG A 596 -3.01 5.87 40.94
C ARG A 596 -3.94 6.35 39.82
N VAL A 597 -4.84 5.50 39.29
CA VAL A 597 -5.87 5.93 38.34
C VAL A 597 -6.82 6.90 39.03
N SER A 598 -7.06 8.07 38.42
CA SER A 598 -7.90 9.11 38.99
C SER A 598 -9.34 8.59 39.20
N GLU A 599 -10.01 9.09 40.26
CA GLU A 599 -11.42 8.76 40.53
C GLU A 599 -12.31 9.08 39.31
N LYS A 600 -12.08 10.22 38.64
CA LYS A 600 -12.77 10.63 37.43
C LYS A 600 -12.69 9.56 36.33
N THR A 601 -11.49 8.97 36.10
CA THR A 601 -11.30 7.90 35.14
C THR A 601 -11.93 6.60 35.60
N ARG A 602 -11.77 6.26 36.89
CA ARG A 602 -12.32 5.04 37.49
C ARG A 602 -13.84 4.98 37.40
N LEU A 603 -14.54 6.11 37.61
CA LEU A 603 -16.00 6.23 37.49
C LEU A 603 -16.51 6.02 36.05
N LYS A 604 -15.66 6.15 35.04
CA LYS A 604 -16.03 5.85 33.65
C LYS A 604 -15.82 4.37 33.28
N CYS A 605 -15.11 3.61 34.12
CA CYS A 605 -14.71 2.23 33.80
C CYS A 605 -15.86 1.24 34.03
N ILE A 606 -16.07 0.38 33.04
CA ILE A 606 -17.08 -0.69 33.07
C ILE A 606 -16.39 -2.01 32.78
N SER A 607 -16.53 -3.01 33.66
CA SER A 607 -15.96 -4.35 33.46
C SER A 607 -16.78 -5.14 32.44
N VAL A 608 -16.18 -5.50 31.30
CA VAL A 608 -16.89 -6.18 30.20
C VAL A 608 -16.23 -7.47 29.73
N GLY A 609 -14.96 -7.69 30.04
CA GLY A 609 -14.15 -8.77 29.49
C GLY A 609 -13.30 -8.30 28.29
N CYS A 610 -12.55 -9.22 27.69
CA CYS A 610 -11.70 -8.93 26.53
C CYS A 610 -12.44 -9.26 25.22
N PRO A 611 -12.74 -8.27 24.37
CA PRO A 611 -13.52 -8.50 23.16
C PRO A 611 -12.70 -9.10 22.00
N LYS A 612 -11.39 -9.23 22.14
CA LYS A 612 -10.58 -9.90 21.09
C LYS A 612 -11.06 -11.34 20.92
N ALA A 613 -11.16 -11.81 19.66
CA ALA A 613 -11.43 -13.21 19.41
C ALA A 613 -10.31 -14.09 20.03
N ALA A 614 -10.71 -15.15 20.73
CA ALA A 614 -9.75 -16.14 21.22
C ALA A 614 -9.25 -17.03 20.09
N GLU A 615 -10.15 -17.39 19.17
CA GLU A 615 -9.82 -18.14 17.96
C GLU A 615 -9.59 -17.17 16.81
N THR A 616 -8.41 -17.24 16.21
CA THR A 616 -8.08 -16.52 14.99
C THR A 616 -8.06 -17.50 13.83
N ALA A 617 -8.38 -17.03 12.61
CA ALA A 617 -8.19 -17.84 11.41
C ALA A 617 -6.73 -18.31 11.36
N GLU A 618 -6.53 -19.60 11.10
CA GLU A 618 -5.19 -20.18 10.96
C GLU A 618 -4.43 -19.43 9.87
N ALA A 619 -3.38 -18.72 10.25
CA ALA A 619 -2.41 -18.21 9.32
C ALA A 619 -1.46 -19.36 8.93
N VAL A 620 -1.15 -19.50 7.67
CA VAL A 620 -0.17 -20.48 7.20
C VAL A 620 1.23 -20.00 7.59
N LEU A 621 1.97 -20.81 8.36
CA LEU A 621 3.38 -20.52 8.62
C LEU A 621 4.19 -20.59 7.32
N PRO A 622 5.20 -19.72 7.13
CA PRO A 622 6.07 -19.78 5.97
C PRO A 622 6.77 -21.13 5.81
N SER A 623 7.04 -21.53 4.57
CA SER A 623 7.71 -22.80 4.25
C SER A 623 9.13 -22.92 4.81
N ILE A 624 9.75 -21.82 5.24
CA ILE A 624 11.03 -21.82 5.95
C ILE A 624 10.92 -22.44 7.36
N VAL A 625 9.72 -22.53 7.94
CA VAL A 625 9.48 -23.21 9.22
C VAL A 625 9.41 -24.71 8.96
N PRO A 626 10.32 -25.51 9.52
CA PRO A 626 10.35 -26.95 9.26
C PRO A 626 9.05 -27.65 9.71
N ALA A 627 8.41 -28.39 8.82
CA ALA A 627 7.22 -29.17 9.14
C ALA A 627 7.58 -30.33 10.10
N GLY A 628 6.66 -30.65 11.01
CA GLY A 628 6.77 -31.80 11.91
C GLY A 628 7.66 -31.59 13.15
N LYS A 629 8.29 -30.43 13.31
CA LYS A 629 8.97 -30.06 14.55
C LYS A 629 8.05 -29.20 15.45
N PRO A 630 8.15 -29.34 16.80
CA PRO A 630 7.49 -28.42 17.70
C PRO A 630 7.96 -26.98 17.47
N VAL A 631 7.05 -26.02 17.55
CA VAL A 631 7.33 -24.58 17.38
C VAL A 631 7.06 -23.83 18.67
N VAL A 632 8.03 -23.05 19.14
CA VAL A 632 7.89 -22.16 20.30
C VAL A 632 8.01 -20.72 19.84
N GLY A 633 6.99 -19.91 20.15
CA GLY A 633 6.99 -18.48 19.81
C GLY A 633 7.69 -17.64 20.88
N ILE A 634 8.61 -16.77 20.47
CA ILE A 634 9.28 -15.80 21.32
C ILE A 634 8.87 -14.41 20.87
N PHE A 635 8.10 -13.67 21.69
CA PHE A 635 7.54 -12.37 21.31
C PHE A 635 8.27 -11.24 22.03
N GLU A 636 8.83 -10.29 21.28
CA GLU A 636 9.57 -9.17 21.81
C GLU A 636 8.87 -7.82 21.62
N ASN A 637 8.94 -6.95 22.62
CA ASN A 637 8.61 -5.53 22.54
C ASN A 637 9.75 -4.65 23.11
N LEU A 638 11.01 -5.07 22.87
CA LEU A 638 12.24 -4.47 23.40
C LEU A 638 12.46 -3.00 23.01
N HIS A 639 11.58 -2.44 22.20
CA HIS A 639 11.60 -1.01 21.88
C HIS A 639 11.14 -0.10 23.03
N TRP A 640 10.48 -0.66 24.04
CA TRP A 640 10.04 0.11 25.20
C TRP A 640 11.21 0.58 26.02
N HIS A 641 11.12 1.81 26.51
CA HIS A 641 12.16 2.46 27.33
C HIS A 641 12.36 1.85 28.72
N ARG A 642 11.38 1.06 29.19
CA ARG A 642 11.51 0.30 30.47
C ARG A 642 12.58 -0.77 30.44
N TYR A 643 13.03 -1.19 29.23
CA TYR A 643 14.05 -2.20 29.08
C TYR A 643 15.41 -1.54 28.86
N ASP A 644 16.32 -1.78 29.79
CA ASP A 644 17.73 -1.39 29.65
C ASP A 644 18.51 -2.40 28.78
N ASP A 645 19.77 -2.16 28.58
CA ASP A 645 20.60 -3.03 27.77
C ASP A 645 20.88 -4.38 28.45
N ALA A 646 20.85 -4.45 29.80
CA ALA A 646 21.00 -5.72 30.54
C ALA A 646 19.80 -6.63 30.29
N TYR A 647 18.57 -6.10 30.38
CA TYR A 647 17.36 -6.84 30.06
C TYR A 647 17.34 -7.32 28.59
N ARG A 648 17.72 -6.41 27.64
CA ARG A 648 17.77 -6.75 26.22
C ARG A 648 18.76 -7.87 25.92
N SER A 649 19.97 -7.79 26.50
CA SER A 649 20.98 -8.84 26.38
C SER A 649 20.50 -10.15 26.99
N PHE A 650 19.94 -10.10 28.21
CA PHE A 650 19.37 -11.28 28.86
C PHE A 650 18.30 -11.97 28.01
N PHE A 651 17.43 -11.19 27.36
CA PHE A 651 16.37 -11.68 26.46
C PHE A 651 16.95 -12.36 25.21
N LEU A 652 17.85 -11.69 24.50
CA LEU A 652 18.43 -12.20 23.24
C LEU A 652 19.36 -13.37 23.45
N ASP A 653 20.24 -13.30 24.47
CA ASP A 653 21.14 -14.41 24.85
C ASP A 653 20.35 -15.63 25.33
N GLY A 654 19.27 -15.40 26.08
CA GLY A 654 18.37 -16.44 26.54
C GLY A 654 17.74 -17.19 25.37
N ALA A 655 17.18 -16.46 24.38
CA ALA A 655 16.58 -17.04 23.18
C ALA A 655 17.60 -17.84 22.34
N SER A 656 18.81 -17.28 22.16
CA SER A 656 19.88 -17.96 21.40
C SER A 656 20.37 -19.25 22.09
N ARG A 657 20.66 -19.19 23.41
CA ARG A 657 21.09 -20.36 24.19
C ARG A 657 20.01 -21.43 24.27
N LEU A 658 18.76 -21.02 24.37
CA LEU A 658 17.61 -21.94 24.37
C LEU A 658 17.55 -22.74 23.06
N ALA A 659 17.71 -22.07 21.92
CA ALA A 659 17.70 -22.71 20.62
C ALA A 659 18.87 -23.69 20.44
N VAL A 660 20.06 -23.37 20.95
CA VAL A 660 21.24 -24.29 20.97
C VAL A 660 20.93 -25.51 21.82
N ALA A 661 20.27 -25.31 22.98
CA ALA A 661 19.99 -26.43 23.92
C ALA A 661 18.90 -27.40 23.39
N HIS A 662 18.01 -26.92 22.52
CA HIS A 662 16.87 -27.69 22.00
C HIS A 662 16.87 -27.75 20.48
N PRO A 663 17.80 -28.49 19.79
CA PRO A 663 17.93 -28.48 18.33
C PRO A 663 16.74 -29.10 17.60
N ASP A 664 15.92 -29.87 18.28
CA ASP A 664 14.72 -30.51 17.72
C ASP A 664 13.47 -29.65 17.80
N VAL A 665 13.57 -28.45 18.39
CA VAL A 665 12.51 -27.46 18.49
C VAL A 665 12.82 -26.27 17.59
N THR A 666 11.82 -25.76 16.87
CA THR A 666 11.95 -24.52 16.10
C THR A 666 11.49 -23.35 16.97
N PHE A 667 12.32 -22.34 17.10
CA PHE A 667 12.00 -21.09 17.82
C PHE A 667 11.79 -19.96 16.82
N ILE A 668 10.70 -19.21 16.98
CA ILE A 668 10.40 -18.07 16.13
C ILE A 668 10.35 -16.80 16.98
N VAL A 669 11.34 -15.93 16.81
CA VAL A 669 11.31 -14.58 17.43
C VAL A 669 10.45 -13.66 16.57
N LYS A 670 9.37 -13.16 17.14
CA LYS A 670 8.49 -12.20 16.48
C LYS A 670 8.68 -10.79 17.05
N PRO A 671 9.28 -9.87 16.28
CA PRO A 671 9.40 -8.47 16.67
C PRO A 671 8.03 -7.79 16.78
N HIS A 672 7.93 -6.83 17.73
CA HIS A 672 6.72 -6.02 17.86
C HIS A 672 6.52 -5.14 16.63
N ASN A 673 5.33 -5.19 16.02
CA ASN A 673 5.03 -4.51 14.76
C ASN A 673 5.32 -3.00 14.77
N ALA A 674 4.97 -2.29 15.85
CA ALA A 674 5.19 -0.85 15.95
C ALA A 674 6.64 -0.48 16.27
N GLY A 675 7.33 -1.26 17.10
CA GLY A 675 8.67 -0.98 17.58
C GLY A 675 9.77 -1.41 16.66
N ARG A 676 9.67 -2.63 16.13
CA ARG A 676 10.69 -3.29 15.26
C ARG A 676 12.10 -3.13 15.78
N TRP A 677 12.30 -3.20 17.11
CA TRP A 677 13.60 -2.90 17.71
C TRP A 677 14.68 -3.86 17.23
N LEU A 678 14.41 -5.16 17.25
CA LEU A 678 15.34 -6.20 16.85
C LEU A 678 15.80 -6.05 15.38
N THR A 679 14.90 -5.66 14.46
CA THR A 679 15.18 -5.62 13.02
C THR A 679 15.56 -4.23 12.50
N THR A 680 15.40 -3.16 13.31
CA THR A 680 15.66 -1.77 12.87
C THR A 680 16.59 -0.96 13.76
N ARG A 681 16.78 -1.35 15.02
CA ARG A 681 17.53 -0.58 16.01
C ARG A 681 18.65 -1.34 16.69
N PHE A 682 18.56 -2.68 16.70
CA PHE A 682 19.61 -3.53 17.21
C PHE A 682 20.80 -3.47 16.25
N ASP A 683 21.98 -3.12 16.77
CA ASP A 683 23.24 -2.99 16.02
C ASP A 683 24.31 -3.98 16.49
N GLY A 684 23.97 -4.89 17.42
CA GLY A 684 24.82 -5.96 17.88
C GLY A 684 24.81 -7.20 16.96
N GLU A 685 25.75 -8.11 17.19
CA GLU A 685 25.72 -9.43 16.55
C GLU A 685 24.81 -10.36 17.35
N LEU A 686 23.84 -10.96 16.69
CA LEU A 686 23.00 -12.02 17.24
C LEU A 686 23.44 -13.38 16.70
N SER A 687 23.83 -14.28 17.58
CA SER A 687 24.04 -15.68 17.20
C SER A 687 22.68 -16.30 16.88
N LEU A 688 22.48 -16.66 15.63
CA LEU A 688 21.26 -17.32 15.13
C LEU A 688 21.54 -18.80 14.85
N PRO A 689 21.28 -19.71 15.80
CA PRO A 689 21.24 -21.14 15.51
C PRO A 689 20.23 -21.44 14.40
N ALA A 690 20.46 -22.52 13.64
CA ALA A 690 19.64 -22.86 12.47
C ALA A 690 18.13 -23.05 12.79
N ASN A 691 17.79 -23.34 14.03
CA ASN A 691 16.43 -23.51 14.53
C ASN A 691 15.84 -22.26 15.22
N LEU A 692 16.53 -21.10 15.17
CA LEU A 692 16.04 -19.80 15.65
C LEU A 692 15.77 -18.87 14.46
N LEU A 693 14.50 -18.65 14.17
CA LEU A 693 14.06 -17.83 13.05
C LEU A 693 13.59 -16.45 13.55
N ILE A 694 13.82 -15.40 12.78
CA ILE A 694 13.27 -14.06 13.06
C ILE A 694 12.13 -13.79 12.07
N ALA A 695 10.92 -13.63 12.59
CA ALA A 695 9.75 -13.24 11.81
C ALA A 695 9.73 -11.74 11.54
N ASP A 696 10.64 -11.26 10.66
CA ASP A 696 10.69 -9.83 10.29
C ASP A 696 9.49 -9.49 9.38
N PRO A 697 8.56 -8.64 9.82
CA PRO A 697 7.39 -8.26 9.02
C PRO A 697 7.73 -7.42 7.78
N SER A 698 9.00 -7.06 7.57
CA SER A 698 9.47 -6.42 6.33
C SER A 698 9.81 -7.44 5.24
N GLU A 699 9.95 -8.71 5.58
CA GLU A 699 10.18 -9.80 4.63
C GLU A 699 8.85 -10.37 4.13
N ALA A 700 8.73 -10.58 2.82
CA ALA A 700 7.47 -10.99 2.18
C ALA A 700 6.87 -12.27 2.77
N GLN A 701 7.72 -13.22 3.20
CA GLN A 701 7.27 -14.49 3.80
C GLN A 701 6.61 -14.32 5.19
N TRP A 702 6.94 -13.23 5.92
CA TRP A 702 6.41 -12.94 7.25
C TRP A 702 5.37 -11.80 7.24
N GLU A 703 5.12 -11.22 6.05
CA GLU A 703 4.19 -10.12 5.91
C GLU A 703 2.77 -10.54 6.26
N GLY A 704 2.08 -9.72 7.03
CA GLY A 704 0.70 -9.99 7.46
C GLY A 704 0.57 -11.05 8.56
N LEU A 705 1.63 -11.78 8.93
CA LEU A 705 1.58 -12.74 10.01
C LEU A 705 1.51 -12.02 11.37
N THR A 706 0.35 -12.02 11.99
CA THR A 706 0.12 -11.43 13.32
C THR A 706 0.56 -12.37 14.44
N ALA A 707 0.72 -11.83 15.66
CA ALA A 707 0.97 -12.69 16.84
C ALA A 707 -0.20 -13.67 17.03
N ALA A 708 -1.42 -13.21 16.94
CA ALA A 708 -2.62 -14.04 17.07
C ALA A 708 -2.67 -15.16 16.02
N GLY A 709 -2.36 -14.87 14.74
CA GLY A 709 -2.31 -15.89 13.68
C GLY A 709 -1.24 -16.96 13.85
N MET A 710 -0.19 -16.68 14.66
CA MET A 710 0.84 -17.67 14.98
C MET A 710 0.43 -18.65 16.10
N LEU A 711 -0.39 -18.20 17.07
CA LEU A 711 -0.69 -18.97 18.27
C LEU A 711 -1.18 -20.40 18.02
N PRO A 712 -2.04 -20.70 17.03
CA PRO A 712 -2.50 -22.07 16.76
C PRO A 712 -1.39 -23.07 16.42
N HIS A 713 -0.24 -22.58 15.94
CA HIS A 713 0.89 -23.40 15.50
C HIS A 713 1.94 -23.63 16.60
N LEU A 714 1.76 -23.02 17.79
CA LEU A 714 2.77 -23.01 18.83
C LEU A 714 2.54 -24.09 19.90
N SER A 715 3.63 -24.70 20.35
CA SER A 715 3.65 -25.60 21.52
C SER A 715 3.70 -24.83 22.84
N GLY A 716 4.16 -23.59 22.83
CA GLY A 716 4.26 -22.70 24.00
C GLY A 716 4.76 -21.32 23.57
N VAL A 717 4.63 -20.36 24.48
CA VAL A 717 4.98 -18.95 24.24
C VAL A 717 5.93 -18.43 25.32
N ILE A 718 7.00 -17.77 24.87
CA ILE A 718 7.87 -16.94 25.72
C ILE A 718 7.69 -15.49 25.25
N THR A 719 7.48 -14.58 26.16
CA THR A 719 7.27 -13.17 25.78
C THR A 719 7.92 -12.20 26.77
N SER A 720 8.38 -11.06 26.29
CA SER A 720 8.54 -9.90 27.15
C SER A 720 7.15 -9.49 27.71
N PRO A 721 7.05 -8.77 28.83
CA PRO A 721 5.77 -8.28 29.35
C PRO A 721 4.93 -7.62 28.25
N SER A 722 3.81 -8.26 27.90
CA SER A 722 2.94 -7.82 26.79
C SER A 722 1.56 -8.48 26.82
N THR A 723 0.64 -7.97 26.01
CA THR A 723 -0.69 -8.57 25.81
C THR A 723 -0.63 -9.96 25.20
N VAL A 724 0.44 -10.31 24.49
CA VAL A 724 0.61 -11.67 23.91
C VAL A 724 0.59 -12.76 24.98
N ALA A 725 1.04 -12.46 26.21
CA ALA A 725 0.92 -13.41 27.33
C ALA A 725 -0.54 -13.79 27.59
N LEU A 726 -1.44 -12.80 27.59
CA LEU A 726 -2.86 -13.04 27.77
C LEU A 726 -3.49 -13.73 26.54
N ASP A 727 -3.16 -13.27 25.33
CA ASP A 727 -3.69 -13.86 24.11
C ASP A 727 -3.34 -15.35 24.01
N ALA A 728 -2.08 -15.73 24.30
CA ALA A 728 -1.63 -17.11 24.33
C ALA A 728 -2.30 -17.93 25.44
N ALA A 729 -2.42 -17.36 26.65
CA ALA A 729 -3.09 -18.04 27.76
C ALA A 729 -4.58 -18.32 27.47
N ARG A 730 -5.28 -17.42 26.78
CA ARG A 730 -6.70 -17.55 26.39
C ARG A 730 -6.95 -18.70 25.41
N VAL A 731 -5.96 -19.06 24.58
CA VAL A 731 -6.03 -20.21 23.68
C VAL A 731 -5.42 -21.49 24.29
N GLY A 732 -5.16 -21.48 25.60
CA GLY A 732 -4.72 -22.65 26.34
C GLY A 732 -3.25 -23.02 26.17
N LEU A 733 -2.41 -22.11 25.68
CA LEU A 733 -0.98 -22.36 25.55
C LEU A 733 -0.24 -22.18 26.87
N PRO A 734 0.81 -22.98 27.16
CA PRO A 734 1.82 -22.66 28.15
C PRO A 734 2.50 -21.31 27.88
N VAL A 735 2.60 -20.47 28.89
CA VAL A 735 3.17 -19.12 28.75
C VAL A 735 4.24 -18.86 29.79
N ALA A 736 5.39 -18.37 29.32
CA ALA A 736 6.43 -17.79 30.17
C ALA A 736 6.63 -16.30 29.84
N VAL A 737 6.82 -15.51 30.90
CA VAL A 737 7.11 -14.07 30.77
C VAL A 737 8.54 -13.80 31.25
N VAL A 738 9.34 -13.14 30.40
CA VAL A 738 10.71 -12.78 30.75
C VAL A 738 10.68 -11.62 31.73
N ALA A 739 10.97 -11.90 32.98
CA ALA A 739 10.96 -10.90 34.05
C ALA A 739 12.34 -10.29 34.25
N HIS A 740 13.41 -11.10 34.22
CA HIS A 740 14.74 -10.70 34.65
C HIS A 740 14.68 -10.05 36.06
N ASP A 741 14.85 -8.73 36.15
CA ASP A 741 14.78 -7.94 37.38
C ASP A 741 13.47 -7.15 37.57
N LEU A 742 12.54 -7.28 36.62
CA LEU A 742 11.26 -6.59 36.66
C LEU A 742 10.30 -7.25 37.67
N LYS A 743 9.57 -6.41 38.39
CA LYS A 743 8.45 -6.88 39.25
C LYS A 743 7.19 -7.06 38.41
N LEU A 744 6.77 -8.31 38.25
CA LEU A 744 5.64 -8.70 37.38
C LEU A 744 4.54 -9.44 38.12
N ASP A 745 4.16 -8.97 39.32
CA ASP A 745 3.09 -9.56 40.15
C ASP A 745 1.75 -9.65 39.42
N ASN A 746 1.53 -8.74 38.46
CA ASN A 746 0.34 -8.74 37.63
C ASN A 746 0.27 -9.92 36.63
N TYR A 747 1.39 -10.60 36.37
CA TYR A 747 1.44 -11.79 35.50
C TYR A 747 1.29 -13.12 36.28
N ALA A 748 1.27 -13.10 37.63
CA ALA A 748 1.00 -14.34 38.37
C ALA A 748 -0.31 -14.98 37.90
N PRO A 749 -0.46 -16.32 37.87
CA PRO A 749 0.54 -17.34 38.22
C PRO A 749 1.36 -17.83 37.02
N LEU A 750 1.50 -17.06 35.92
CA LEU A 750 2.32 -17.47 34.78
C LEU A 750 3.78 -17.72 35.18
N TYR A 751 4.46 -18.55 34.41
CA TYR A 751 5.88 -18.83 34.62
C TYR A 751 6.73 -17.59 34.37
N LEU A 752 7.57 -17.19 35.32
CA LEU A 752 8.45 -16.02 35.22
C LEU A 752 9.89 -16.45 35.00
N ILE A 753 10.50 -16.00 33.90
CA ILE A 753 11.90 -16.22 33.56
C ILE A 753 12.73 -15.10 34.19
N GLN A 754 13.43 -15.44 35.29
CA GLN A 754 14.28 -14.54 36.08
C GLN A 754 15.76 -14.87 35.98
N SER A 755 16.11 -16.03 35.47
CA SER A 755 17.50 -16.52 35.33
C SER A 755 17.67 -17.28 34.02
N THR A 756 18.92 -17.49 33.61
CA THR A 756 19.26 -18.30 32.43
C THR A 756 18.73 -19.75 32.55
N ALA A 757 18.72 -20.34 33.74
CA ALA A 757 18.19 -21.69 33.97
C ALA A 757 16.70 -21.76 33.66
N HIS A 758 15.92 -20.76 34.07
CA HIS A 758 14.46 -20.74 33.86
C HIS A 758 14.04 -20.79 32.37
N TRP A 759 14.88 -20.36 31.44
CA TRP A 759 14.64 -20.51 30.00
C TRP A 759 14.59 -21.99 29.64
N ASN A 760 15.60 -22.76 30.04
CA ASN A 760 15.70 -24.18 29.74
C ASN A 760 14.65 -25.00 30.52
N ASP A 761 14.40 -24.66 31.79
CA ASP A 761 13.40 -25.33 32.61
C ASP A 761 11.99 -25.21 32.01
N PHE A 762 11.63 -24.01 31.51
CA PHE A 762 10.35 -23.81 30.82
C PHE A 762 10.26 -24.64 29.52
N ALA A 763 11.28 -24.60 28.68
CA ALA A 763 11.27 -25.36 27.43
C ALA A 763 11.22 -26.87 27.65
N THR A 764 11.96 -27.38 28.64
CA THR A 764 11.90 -28.80 29.02
C THR A 764 10.52 -29.18 29.51
N SER A 765 9.89 -28.31 30.34
CA SER A 765 8.53 -28.51 30.86
C SER A 765 7.47 -28.55 29.77
N LEU A 766 7.68 -27.90 28.62
CA LEU A 766 6.72 -27.95 27.50
C LEU A 766 6.50 -29.35 26.93
N PHE A 767 7.52 -30.22 27.05
CA PHE A 767 7.52 -31.55 26.43
C PHE A 767 7.39 -32.68 27.49
N ASP A 768 7.30 -32.31 28.76
CA ASP A 768 6.94 -33.24 29.85
C ASP A 768 5.45 -33.16 30.17
N GLY A 769 4.71 -34.24 30.02
CA GLY A 769 3.25 -34.23 30.10
C GLY A 769 2.66 -33.61 31.39
N THR A 770 3.26 -33.93 32.54
CA THR A 770 2.79 -33.46 33.86
C THR A 770 3.14 -31.98 34.06
N HIS A 771 4.36 -31.60 33.74
CA HIS A 771 4.81 -30.22 33.87
C HIS A 771 4.12 -29.30 32.86
N ARG A 772 3.88 -29.79 31.64
CA ARG A 772 3.10 -29.03 30.63
C ARG A 772 1.69 -28.74 31.14
N GLN A 773 1.00 -29.72 31.74
CA GLN A 773 -0.36 -29.51 32.27
C GLN A 773 -0.35 -28.43 33.35
N ALA A 774 0.61 -28.43 34.25
CA ALA A 774 0.73 -27.39 35.27
C ALA A 774 0.91 -25.98 34.66
N LEU A 775 1.65 -25.86 33.55
CA LEU A 775 1.78 -24.57 32.82
C LEU A 775 0.48 -24.15 32.15
N VAL A 776 -0.29 -25.08 31.59
CA VAL A 776 -1.62 -24.81 31.03
C VAL A 776 -2.60 -24.36 32.10
N ASP A 777 -2.60 -25.06 33.27
CA ASP A 777 -3.42 -24.69 34.41
C ASP A 777 -3.09 -23.29 34.95
N ALA A 778 -1.79 -22.94 34.99
CA ALA A 778 -1.35 -21.58 35.34
C ALA A 778 -1.86 -20.53 34.34
N SER A 779 -1.84 -20.84 33.03
CA SER A 779 -2.40 -19.98 31.99
C SER A 779 -3.91 -19.78 32.17
N ALA A 780 -4.66 -20.85 32.46
CA ALA A 780 -6.09 -20.78 32.70
C ALA A 780 -6.43 -19.96 33.95
N ALA A 781 -5.67 -20.17 35.03
CA ALA A 781 -5.82 -19.39 36.28
C ALA A 781 -5.50 -17.90 36.09
N PHE A 782 -4.48 -17.59 35.26
CA PHE A 782 -4.17 -16.22 34.91
C PHE A 782 -5.34 -15.55 34.18
N VAL A 783 -5.90 -16.21 33.15
CA VAL A 783 -7.05 -15.68 32.39
C VAL A 783 -8.25 -15.45 33.33
N ALA A 784 -8.58 -16.43 34.15
CA ALA A 784 -9.70 -16.32 35.10
C ALA A 784 -9.54 -15.15 36.09
N ARG A 785 -8.31 -14.79 36.44
CA ARG A 785 -8.01 -13.65 37.32
C ARG A 785 -8.15 -12.31 36.64
N VAL A 786 -7.77 -12.21 35.36
CA VAL A 786 -7.58 -10.90 34.69
C VAL A 786 -8.66 -10.54 33.68
N VAL A 787 -9.51 -11.50 33.27
CA VAL A 787 -10.56 -11.27 32.26
C VAL A 787 -11.91 -11.69 32.83
N LEU A 788 -12.91 -10.81 32.76
CA LEU A 788 -14.30 -11.16 33.08
C LEU A 788 -14.81 -12.15 32.01
N PRO A 789 -15.33 -13.32 32.41
CA PRO A 789 -15.79 -14.35 31.47
C PRO A 789 -17.05 -13.94 30.71
N GLY A 790 -17.29 -14.57 29.55
CA GLY A 790 -18.47 -14.38 28.71
C GLY A 790 -18.24 -13.40 27.55
N ASP A 791 -19.30 -13.08 26.82
CA ASP A 791 -19.24 -12.29 25.60
C ASP A 791 -19.03 -10.79 25.89
N ALA A 792 -17.78 -10.37 25.81
CA ALA A 792 -17.38 -8.97 26.00
C ALA A 792 -17.91 -8.06 24.89
N ALA A 793 -17.92 -8.52 23.65
CA ALA A 793 -18.38 -7.71 22.51
C ALA A 793 -19.87 -7.41 22.63
N ALA A 794 -20.66 -8.41 23.03
CA ALA A 794 -22.10 -8.23 23.27
C ALA A 794 -22.37 -7.21 24.39
N ARG A 795 -21.65 -7.28 25.53
CA ARG A 795 -21.76 -6.30 26.62
C ARG A 795 -21.40 -4.90 26.21
N ILE A 796 -20.30 -4.74 25.44
CA ILE A 796 -19.86 -3.42 24.93
C ILE A 796 -20.94 -2.78 24.06
N VAL A 797 -21.47 -3.53 23.08
CA VAL A 797 -22.53 -3.03 22.19
C VAL A 797 -23.79 -2.68 22.98
N GLU A 798 -24.15 -3.48 23.98
CA GLU A 798 -25.30 -3.23 24.82
C GLU A 798 -25.13 -1.94 25.64
N HIS A 799 -24.02 -1.78 26.37
CA HIS A 799 -23.72 -0.55 27.11
C HIS A 799 -23.66 0.69 26.19
N LEU A 800 -23.19 0.59 24.97
CA LEU A 800 -23.13 1.75 24.06
C LEU A 800 -24.51 2.23 23.61
N LEU A 801 -25.44 1.31 23.38
CA LEU A 801 -26.75 1.63 22.80
C LEU A 801 -27.89 1.77 23.82
N ASN A 802 -27.70 1.26 25.05
CA ASN A 802 -28.66 1.37 26.14
C ASN A 802 -28.10 2.21 27.30
N PRO A 803 -28.28 3.53 27.26
CA PRO A 803 -27.72 4.44 28.28
C PRO A 803 -28.28 4.24 29.66
N ASP A 804 -29.47 3.64 29.80
CA ASP A 804 -30.16 3.47 31.07
C ASP A 804 -29.61 2.32 31.97
N LEU A 805 -28.76 1.44 31.38
CA LEU A 805 -28.11 0.36 32.15
C LEU A 805 -27.14 0.90 33.21
N ASP A 806 -26.58 2.10 33.00
CA ASP A 806 -25.63 2.70 33.94
C ASP A 806 -26.31 3.25 35.19
N ALA A 807 -27.60 3.62 35.11
CA ALA A 807 -28.37 4.10 36.24
C ALA A 807 -28.72 2.99 37.25
N GLN A 808 -28.76 1.73 36.79
CA GLN A 808 -29.09 0.57 37.65
C GLN A 808 -27.84 -0.05 38.32
N GLY A 809 -26.62 0.08 37.69
CA GLY A 809 -25.37 -0.44 38.24
C GLY A 809 -24.72 0.40 39.34
N LEU A 810 -25.15 1.66 39.54
CA LEU A 810 -24.72 2.54 40.64
C LEU A 810 -25.60 2.36 41.93
N ALA A 811 -26.67 1.59 41.82
CA ALA A 811 -27.59 1.32 42.94
C ALA A 811 -27.45 -0.10 43.56
N ALA A 812 -26.55 -0.95 43.03
CA ALA A 812 -26.16 -2.25 43.55
C ALA A 812 -24.65 -2.27 43.88
#